data_55daa2ab3b8c2750db076ef608a93d6c
#
_entry.id   55daa2ab3b8c2750db076ef608a93d6c
#
_cell.length_a   1.000
_cell.length_b   1.000
_cell.length_c   1.000
_cell.angle_alpha   90.00
_cell.angle_beta   90.00
_cell.angle_gamma   90.00
#
_symmetry.space_group_name_H-M   'P 1'
#
loop_
_entity.id
_entity.type
_entity.pdbx_description
1 polymer ?
#
loop_
_entity_poly.entity_id
_entity_poly.type
_entity_poly.pdbx_seq_one_letter_code
_entity_poly.pdbx_strand_id
1 'polypeptide(L)'
;MMPKQITPAPQPARGRGRPGGGPGGGPGRPGGPGGRGGRGNAQGAFGRGGGPRKGRKSKRAKRQEFEQQHTREIGGVKVPKGDGTTVLRLRRGASLADFAEKIRADVADLVKVLFTLGEMASANQSLDEETFQLLGDELGYKVQIVSPEDEDKELLEAFDIDLEAEEANEDEADLEPRPAVVTVMGHVDHGKTRLLDAIRSSNVIEGEAGGITQHIGAYQVPVEHEGEQRRLTFIDTPGHEAFTAMRARGAKVTDIAVLVVAADDGVMPQTVEALNHAQSAGVPIVVAVNKIDKDTAAPDKIRGQLTEYGLVPEEYGGDTMFVDVSARNNINIDQLLEAILLTADAALELTANPHKAARGVAIEANLDKGRGAVVTVLVQTGTLRVGDTMVVGSAHGRVRAMFDENGNAVEAADPSRPVQVLGLSSVPRAGDSFLVTDDERTARQIAERREAADRNAQLAKRRKRITLEDFDQAVAEGKLDTLNLIIKGDASGAVEALEDSLLKIEVGEDEVQLRVIHRGVGAITQNDVNLATVDNAIIIGFNVRPAERVADLADREGVDMRFYSVIYDAIDDIENALKGMLKPEYEEVELGSAEVREVFRSSKWGNIAGSLVRSGLIRRNAQARLVRDGVVVSDHLRIESLRRFKDDATEVREGYECGIGLGSFNDIKEGDVIETFEMQEKPRV
;
A
#
# COMPACT_ATOMS: atom_id res chain seq x y z
N MET A 1 55.78 -5.94 35.40
CA MET A 1 55.77 -4.47 35.34
C MET A 1 54.33 -4.01 35.40
N MET A 2 54.00 -3.34 36.50
CA MET A 2 52.61 -2.88 36.82
C MET A 2 52.22 -1.64 35.98
N PRO A 3 50.93 -1.45 35.66
CA PRO A 3 50.48 -0.25 34.93
C PRO A 3 50.27 0.93 35.91
N LYS A 4 50.62 2.12 35.42
CA LYS A 4 50.46 3.39 36.14
C LYS A 4 49.00 3.83 36.19
N GLN A 5 48.55 4.19 37.38
CA GLN A 5 47.28 4.90 37.64
C GLN A 5 47.35 6.33 37.05
N ILE A 6 46.26 6.75 36.41
CA ILE A 6 46.00 8.13 36.02
C ILE A 6 44.85 8.67 36.85
N THR A 7 45.13 9.70 37.65
CA THR A 7 44.22 10.46 38.50
C THR A 7 43.31 11.40 37.67
N PRO A 8 42.05 11.64 38.03
CA PRO A 8 41.17 12.59 37.34
C PRO A 8 41.30 14.02 37.86
N ALA A 9 41.16 15.00 36.94
CA ALA A 9 41.18 16.43 37.19
C ALA A 9 39.86 16.99 37.74
N PRO A 10 39.88 18.13 38.48
CA PRO A 10 38.77 18.54 39.35
C PRO A 10 37.68 19.37 38.65
N GLN A 11 36.45 19.22 39.15
CA GLN A 11 35.27 20.03 38.84
C GLN A 11 35.32 21.40 39.50
N PRO A 12 34.75 22.47 38.88
CA PRO A 12 34.55 23.75 39.56
C PRO A 12 33.24 23.80 40.35
N ALA A 13 33.33 24.53 41.46
CA ALA A 13 32.41 24.60 42.56
C ALA A 13 31.10 25.37 42.28
N ARG A 14 30.05 24.92 42.98
CA ARG A 14 28.76 25.58 43.16
C ARG A 14 28.87 26.85 44.01
N GLY A 15 28.34 27.97 43.51
CA GLY A 15 28.05 29.16 44.33
C GLY A 15 26.61 29.21 44.80
N ARG A 16 26.44 29.20 46.14
CA ARG A 16 25.16 29.46 46.84
C ARG A 16 24.99 30.94 47.06
N GLY A 17 23.73 31.44 46.91
CA GLY A 17 23.35 32.75 47.43
C GLY A 17 21.85 32.99 47.31
N ARG A 18 21.14 32.82 48.43
CA ARG A 18 19.85 33.37 48.81
C ARG A 18 20.11 34.34 49.98
N PRO A 19 19.20 35.20 50.51
CA PRO A 19 17.78 35.43 50.25
C PRO A 19 17.35 36.92 50.36
N GLY A 20 16.06 37.19 50.16
CA GLY A 20 15.40 38.29 50.88
C GLY A 20 14.41 39.09 50.07
N GLY A 21 13.14 39.04 50.44
CA GLY A 21 12.27 40.07 50.88
C GLY A 21 11.07 40.36 49.97
N GLY A 22 9.89 39.93 50.31
CA GLY A 22 8.62 40.59 49.91
C GLY A 22 8.26 41.67 50.99
N PRO A 23 7.05 42.22 51.08
CA PRO A 23 5.82 42.04 50.33
C PRO A 23 5.07 43.36 50.03
N GLY A 24 3.93 43.30 49.37
CA GLY A 24 2.85 44.26 49.65
C GLY A 24 2.20 44.98 48.48
N GLY A 25 0.90 44.78 48.33
CA GLY A 25 -0.10 45.80 48.25
C GLY A 25 -0.82 46.00 46.90
N GLY A 26 -2.01 45.46 46.76
CA GLY A 26 -3.02 46.03 45.89
C GLY A 26 -3.83 47.08 46.72
N PRO A 27 -5.00 47.52 46.33
CA PRO A 27 -5.69 47.70 45.08
C PRO A 27 -6.25 49.16 44.92
N GLY A 28 -6.81 49.52 43.77
CA GLY A 28 -7.54 50.80 43.70
C GLY A 28 -8.10 51.19 42.35
N ARG A 29 -9.34 50.99 42.12
CA ARG A 29 -10.26 51.83 41.31
C ARG A 29 -10.78 53.00 42.20
N PRO A 30 -11.51 54.05 41.77
CA PRO A 30 -12.09 54.42 40.49
C PRO A 30 -12.09 55.99 40.21
N GLY A 31 -12.72 56.44 39.14
CA GLY A 31 -13.34 57.75 39.11
C GLY A 31 -13.15 58.54 37.83
N GLY A 32 -14.21 58.77 37.04
CA GLY A 32 -14.36 59.97 36.22
C GLY A 32 -14.91 61.09 37.07
N PRO A 33 -15.49 62.20 36.59
CA PRO A 33 -15.79 62.70 35.25
C PRO A 33 -15.60 64.22 35.07
N GLY A 34 -15.94 64.81 33.93
CA GLY A 34 -16.25 66.22 33.75
C GLY A 34 -15.09 67.06 33.17
N GLY A 35 -15.25 67.95 32.28
CA GLY A 35 -16.34 68.84 31.96
C GLY A 35 -15.95 69.82 30.88
N ARG A 36 -16.90 70.25 30.15
CA ARG A 36 -17.31 71.59 29.65
C ARG A 36 -16.28 72.63 29.18
N GLY A 37 -16.63 73.09 27.96
CA GLY A 37 -16.59 74.50 27.58
C GLY A 37 -15.59 74.77 26.46
N GLY A 38 -15.84 75.48 25.41
CA GLY A 38 -16.84 76.45 25.10
C GLY A 38 -16.62 77.02 23.70
N ARG A 39 -17.67 77.45 23.13
CA ARG A 39 -17.96 78.53 22.14
C ARG A 39 -16.83 79.21 21.35
N GLY A 40 -17.04 79.21 20.01
CA GLY A 40 -16.44 80.20 19.11
C GLY A 40 -17.15 80.23 17.76
N ASN A 41 -18.14 81.11 17.59
CA ASN A 41 -18.82 81.45 16.33
C ASN A 41 -17.90 82.30 15.45
N ALA A 42 -17.84 81.96 14.13
CA ALA A 42 -17.68 83.01 13.11
C ALA A 42 -18.35 82.59 11.80
N GLN A 43 -19.30 83.41 11.35
CA GLN A 43 -20.00 83.36 10.08
C GLN A 43 -19.08 83.62 8.90
N GLY A 44 -19.28 82.99 7.79
CA GLY A 44 -18.75 83.32 6.49
C GLY A 44 -19.56 82.63 5.39
N ALA A 45 -20.35 83.41 4.68
CA ALA A 45 -21.32 83.05 3.67
C ALA A 45 -20.67 82.84 2.28
N PHE A 46 -21.46 82.16 1.43
CA PHE A 46 -21.37 81.99 -0.03
C PHE A 46 -20.57 80.85 -0.61
N GLY A 47 -21.30 79.96 -1.36
CA GLY A 47 -20.74 79.13 -2.42
C GLY A 47 -21.51 77.88 -2.75
N ARG A 48 -22.49 77.99 -3.60
CA ARG A 48 -23.14 77.03 -4.55
C ARG A 48 -22.64 75.59 -4.65
N GLY A 49 -23.60 74.66 -4.57
CA GLY A 49 -23.81 73.59 -5.54
C GLY A 49 -22.82 72.42 -5.51
N GLY A 50 -23.15 71.39 -4.79
CA GLY A 50 -22.48 70.07 -4.95
C GLY A 50 -23.41 68.99 -4.50
N GLY A 51 -23.81 68.14 -5.45
CA GLY A 51 -24.68 66.98 -5.20
C GLY A 51 -24.16 66.00 -4.16
N PRO A 52 -24.95 65.02 -3.72
CA PRO A 52 -24.62 64.18 -2.59
C PRO A 52 -23.39 63.33 -2.90
N ARG A 53 -22.29 63.59 -2.21
CA ARG A 53 -21.12 62.72 -2.20
C ARG A 53 -21.57 61.39 -1.65
N LYS A 54 -21.63 60.34 -2.53
CA LYS A 54 -21.74 58.95 -2.13
C LYS A 54 -20.65 58.64 -1.11
N GLY A 55 -21.05 58.47 0.15
CA GLY A 55 -20.14 58.05 1.21
C GLY A 55 -19.37 56.80 0.83
N ARG A 56 -18.07 56.80 0.99
CA ARG A 56 -17.24 55.60 0.82
C ARG A 56 -17.78 54.53 1.77
N LYS A 57 -18.38 53.49 1.20
CA LYS A 57 -18.83 52.30 1.97
C LYS A 57 -17.65 51.77 2.80
N SER A 58 -17.90 51.45 4.07
CA SER A 58 -16.88 50.88 4.96
C SER A 58 -16.35 49.55 4.37
N LYS A 59 -15.11 49.17 4.71
CA LYS A 59 -14.54 47.88 4.30
C LYS A 59 -15.47 46.69 4.64
N ARG A 60 -16.21 46.80 5.76
CA ARG A 60 -17.19 45.82 6.21
C ARG A 60 -18.44 45.77 5.30
N ALA A 61 -18.93 46.91 4.86
CA ALA A 61 -20.06 46.98 3.93
C ALA A 61 -19.70 46.50 2.51
N LYS A 62 -18.46 46.76 2.06
CA LYS A 62 -17.95 46.21 0.79
C LYS A 62 -17.78 44.69 0.86
N ARG A 63 -17.35 44.16 2.00
CA ARG A 63 -17.19 42.74 2.20
C ARG A 63 -18.56 42.02 2.27
N GLN A 64 -19.54 42.61 2.93
CA GLN A 64 -20.92 42.10 2.97
C GLN A 64 -21.62 42.16 1.60
N GLU A 65 -21.38 43.18 0.79
CA GLU A 65 -21.90 43.26 -0.58
C GLU A 65 -21.22 42.23 -1.50
N PHE A 66 -19.95 42.00 -1.32
CA PHE A 66 -19.20 40.98 -2.06
C PHE A 66 -19.66 39.56 -1.69
N GLU A 67 -19.88 39.31 -0.39
CA GLU A 67 -20.42 38.04 0.12
C GLU A 67 -21.87 37.78 -0.36
N GLN A 68 -22.70 38.82 -0.51
CA GLN A 68 -24.06 38.73 -1.00
C GLN A 68 -24.18 38.53 -2.53
N GLN A 69 -23.17 38.94 -3.31
CA GLN A 69 -23.14 38.79 -4.75
C GLN A 69 -22.62 37.39 -5.19
N HIS A 70 -21.95 36.67 -4.28
CA HIS A 70 -21.28 35.40 -4.56
C HIS A 70 -21.86 34.19 -3.80
N THR A 71 -23.07 34.34 -3.26
CA THR A 71 -23.82 33.25 -2.61
C THR A 71 -25.02 32.84 -3.44
N ARG A 72 -25.20 31.55 -3.68
CA ARG A 72 -26.39 30.95 -4.30
C ARG A 72 -27.20 30.22 -3.24
N GLU A 73 -28.51 30.29 -3.32
CA GLU A 73 -29.40 29.43 -2.50
C GLU A 73 -29.77 28.20 -3.32
N ILE A 74 -29.30 27.01 -2.88
CA ILE A 74 -29.63 25.73 -3.43
C ILE A 74 -30.24 24.89 -2.31
N GLY A 75 -31.46 24.38 -2.49
CA GLY A 75 -32.13 23.62 -1.44
C GLY A 75 -32.36 24.38 -0.12
N GLY A 76 -32.43 25.71 -0.15
CA GLY A 76 -32.58 26.55 1.06
C GLY A 76 -31.29 26.84 1.80
N VAL A 77 -30.14 26.53 1.22
CA VAL A 77 -28.80 26.73 1.83
C VAL A 77 -27.99 27.77 1.04
N LYS A 78 -27.25 28.61 1.74
CA LYS A 78 -26.41 29.64 1.13
C LYS A 78 -24.96 29.16 1.00
N VAL A 79 -24.58 28.79 -0.23
CA VAL A 79 -23.25 28.32 -0.54
C VAL A 79 -22.48 29.33 -1.40
N PRO A 80 -21.16 29.50 -1.24
CA PRO A 80 -20.35 30.33 -2.13
C PRO A 80 -20.49 29.91 -3.58
N LYS A 81 -20.71 30.86 -4.48
CA LYS A 81 -20.84 30.61 -5.93
C LYS A 81 -19.54 30.97 -6.61
N GLY A 82 -19.04 30.04 -7.43
CA GLY A 82 -17.95 30.28 -8.36
C GLY A 82 -18.37 31.19 -9.53
N ASP A 83 -17.40 31.72 -10.23
CA ASP A 83 -17.56 32.59 -11.38
C ASP A 83 -17.61 31.82 -12.73
N GLY A 84 -17.63 30.49 -12.68
CA GLY A 84 -17.56 29.61 -13.85
C GLY A 84 -16.17 29.45 -14.46
N THR A 85 -15.20 30.22 -14.00
CA THR A 85 -13.80 30.18 -14.47
C THR A 85 -12.84 29.70 -13.39
N THR A 86 -13.24 29.76 -12.12
CA THR A 86 -12.41 29.32 -11.01
C THR A 86 -12.24 27.80 -11.04
N VAL A 87 -10.99 27.34 -11.23
CA VAL A 87 -10.62 25.93 -11.20
C VAL A 87 -10.35 25.51 -9.76
N LEU A 88 -11.06 24.47 -9.30
CA LEU A 88 -10.82 23.82 -8.03
C LEU A 88 -10.08 22.50 -8.28
N ARG A 89 -8.84 22.43 -7.84
CA ARG A 89 -8.03 21.24 -7.95
C ARG A 89 -8.24 20.37 -6.72
N LEU A 90 -8.66 19.13 -6.89
CA LEU A 90 -8.92 18.15 -5.84
C LEU A 90 -8.12 16.88 -6.07
N ARG A 91 -7.68 16.23 -5.00
CA ARG A 91 -7.01 14.93 -5.07
C ARG A 91 -7.99 13.85 -5.49
N ARG A 92 -7.49 12.84 -6.18
CA ARG A 92 -8.25 11.61 -6.40
C ARG A 92 -8.59 10.98 -5.04
N GLY A 93 -9.89 10.79 -4.78
CA GLY A 93 -10.37 10.30 -3.49
C GLY A 93 -10.48 11.35 -2.38
N ALA A 94 -10.46 12.65 -2.72
CA ALA A 94 -10.77 13.73 -1.80
C ALA A 94 -12.14 13.55 -1.14
N SER A 95 -12.33 14.14 0.04
CA SER A 95 -13.61 14.13 0.74
C SER A 95 -14.42 15.40 0.44
N LEU A 96 -15.71 15.34 0.74
CA LEU A 96 -16.56 16.53 0.66
C LEU A 96 -16.06 17.66 1.60
N ALA A 97 -15.38 17.30 2.69
CA ALA A 97 -14.77 18.26 3.61
C ALA A 97 -13.61 19.03 2.94
N ASP A 98 -12.78 18.34 2.12
CA ASP A 98 -11.68 18.98 1.39
C ASP A 98 -12.21 19.96 0.34
N PHE A 99 -13.30 19.61 -0.34
CA PHE A 99 -14.00 20.52 -1.25
C PHE A 99 -14.56 21.74 -0.52
N ALA A 100 -15.22 21.52 0.63
CA ALA A 100 -15.77 22.57 1.47
C ALA A 100 -14.72 23.57 1.94
N GLU A 101 -13.55 23.08 2.35
CA GLU A 101 -12.43 23.92 2.79
C GLU A 101 -11.93 24.81 1.65
N LYS A 102 -11.77 24.26 0.44
CA LYS A 102 -11.30 25.02 -0.73
C LYS A 102 -12.25 26.15 -1.14
N ILE A 103 -13.55 25.92 -1.06
CA ILE A 103 -14.56 26.96 -1.36
C ILE A 103 -14.99 27.79 -0.14
N ARG A 104 -14.45 27.46 1.06
CA ARG A 104 -14.80 28.10 2.34
C ARG A 104 -16.30 28.01 2.66
N ALA A 105 -16.90 26.86 2.41
CA ALA A 105 -18.28 26.54 2.73
C ALA A 105 -18.37 25.65 3.97
N ASP A 106 -19.59 25.56 4.54
CA ASP A 106 -19.85 24.56 5.57
C ASP A 106 -20.13 23.20 4.90
N VAL A 107 -19.47 22.16 5.41
CA VAL A 107 -19.61 20.80 4.90
C VAL A 107 -21.07 20.31 4.98
N ALA A 108 -21.76 20.65 6.07
CA ALA A 108 -23.17 20.28 6.26
C ALA A 108 -24.09 20.89 5.18
N ASP A 109 -23.72 22.04 4.66
CA ASP A 109 -24.48 22.71 3.61
C ASP A 109 -24.25 22.05 2.24
N LEU A 110 -23.02 21.55 1.98
CA LEU A 110 -22.71 20.79 0.77
C LEU A 110 -23.37 19.40 0.77
N VAL A 111 -23.45 18.74 1.93
CA VAL A 111 -24.20 17.48 2.07
C VAL A 111 -25.67 17.68 1.66
N LYS A 112 -26.30 18.79 2.08
CA LYS A 112 -27.68 19.11 1.67
C LYS A 112 -27.80 19.38 0.17
N VAL A 113 -26.80 20.04 -0.42
CA VAL A 113 -26.75 20.27 -1.87
C VAL A 113 -26.66 18.95 -2.62
N LEU A 114 -25.78 18.05 -2.24
CA LEU A 114 -25.67 16.70 -2.84
C LEU A 114 -26.96 15.91 -2.69
N PHE A 115 -27.59 15.95 -1.51
CA PHE A 115 -28.88 15.31 -1.28
C PHE A 115 -29.97 15.85 -2.21
N THR A 116 -29.99 17.16 -2.51
CA THR A 116 -30.93 17.73 -3.50
C THR A 116 -30.62 17.35 -4.94
N LEU A 117 -29.36 16.98 -5.25
CA LEU A 117 -28.94 16.47 -6.55
C LEU A 117 -29.22 14.96 -6.71
N GLY A 118 -29.65 14.28 -5.64
CA GLY A 118 -29.98 12.86 -5.65
C GLY A 118 -28.83 11.96 -5.18
N GLU A 119 -27.72 12.56 -4.78
CA GLU A 119 -26.55 11.85 -4.28
C GLU A 119 -26.48 11.89 -2.75
N MET A 120 -26.28 10.74 -2.11
CA MET A 120 -26.08 10.65 -0.68
C MET A 120 -24.58 10.51 -0.37
N ALA A 121 -24.01 11.53 0.26
CA ALA A 121 -22.62 11.47 0.69
C ALA A 121 -22.45 12.00 2.10
N SER A 122 -21.60 11.36 2.87
CA SER A 122 -21.22 11.86 4.20
C SER A 122 -20.08 12.89 4.09
N ALA A 123 -19.92 13.74 5.10
CA ALA A 123 -18.94 14.83 5.13
C ALA A 123 -17.48 14.38 4.83
N ASN A 124 -17.11 13.17 5.24
CA ASN A 124 -15.76 12.65 5.11
C ASN A 124 -15.67 11.46 4.14
N GLN A 125 -16.72 11.19 3.41
CA GLN A 125 -16.72 10.16 2.39
C GLN A 125 -15.90 10.65 1.20
N SER A 126 -15.05 9.78 0.67
CA SER A 126 -14.37 9.99 -0.60
C SER A 126 -15.41 9.95 -1.71
N LEU A 127 -15.44 10.99 -2.53
CA LEU A 127 -16.35 11.08 -3.67
C LEU A 127 -15.59 10.73 -4.96
N ASP A 128 -16.34 10.24 -5.92
CA ASP A 128 -15.83 10.02 -7.27
C ASP A 128 -15.72 11.32 -8.07
N GLU A 129 -15.05 11.24 -9.20
CA GLU A 129 -14.81 12.38 -10.07
C GLU A 129 -16.10 12.97 -10.64
N GLU A 130 -17.06 12.10 -10.99
CA GLU A 130 -18.34 12.50 -11.56
C GLU A 130 -19.18 13.30 -10.57
N THR A 131 -19.24 12.86 -9.32
CA THR A 131 -19.93 13.56 -8.23
C THR A 131 -19.30 14.93 -7.93
N PHE A 132 -17.95 15.02 -7.96
CA PHE A 132 -17.27 16.32 -7.80
C PHE A 132 -17.50 17.24 -8.99
N GLN A 133 -17.50 16.74 -10.22
CA GLN A 133 -17.81 17.54 -11.40
C GLN A 133 -19.26 18.05 -11.34
N LEU A 134 -20.21 17.18 -10.99
CA LEU A 134 -21.64 17.55 -10.82
C LEU A 134 -21.82 18.66 -9.77
N LEU A 135 -21.14 18.52 -8.61
CA LEU A 135 -21.17 19.51 -7.54
C LEU A 135 -20.51 20.84 -7.97
N GLY A 136 -19.39 20.74 -8.69
CA GLY A 136 -18.66 21.90 -9.22
C GLY A 136 -19.50 22.69 -10.23
N ASP A 137 -20.11 22.02 -11.19
CA ASP A 137 -20.94 22.64 -12.22
C ASP A 137 -22.16 23.35 -11.60
N GLU A 138 -22.81 22.73 -10.61
CA GLU A 138 -23.94 23.34 -9.92
C GLU A 138 -23.54 24.58 -9.10
N LEU A 139 -22.35 24.55 -8.48
CA LEU A 139 -21.83 25.67 -7.72
C LEU A 139 -21.07 26.72 -8.58
N GLY A 140 -20.85 26.43 -9.86
CA GLY A 140 -20.13 27.30 -10.79
C GLY A 140 -18.62 27.28 -10.61
N TYR A 141 -18.05 26.13 -10.26
CA TYR A 141 -16.62 25.86 -10.20
C TYR A 141 -16.25 24.81 -11.23
N LYS A 142 -15.08 24.94 -11.85
CA LYS A 142 -14.50 23.87 -12.65
C LYS A 142 -13.69 22.96 -11.75
N VAL A 143 -14.11 21.74 -11.55
CA VAL A 143 -13.36 20.76 -10.76
C VAL A 143 -12.37 20.06 -11.67
N GLN A 144 -11.12 20.00 -11.22
CA GLN A 144 -10.03 19.26 -11.84
C GLN A 144 -9.49 18.29 -10.81
N ILE A 145 -9.54 16.99 -11.12
CA ILE A 145 -8.90 15.96 -10.28
C ILE A 145 -7.41 16.00 -10.59
N VAL A 146 -6.62 16.21 -9.56
CA VAL A 146 -5.17 16.35 -9.62
C VAL A 146 -4.53 15.04 -9.25
N SER A 147 -3.54 14.60 -10.02
CA SER A 147 -2.71 13.47 -9.66
C SER A 147 -1.76 13.83 -8.51
N PRO A 148 -1.21 12.85 -7.77
CA PRO A 148 -0.18 13.13 -6.77
C PRO A 148 1.05 13.85 -7.36
N GLU A 149 1.35 13.60 -8.62
CA GLU A 149 2.44 14.22 -9.38
C GLU A 149 2.18 15.72 -9.64
N ASP A 150 0.95 16.08 -10.04
CA ASP A 150 0.57 17.47 -10.23
C ASP A 150 0.53 18.27 -8.93
N GLU A 151 0.16 17.62 -7.82
CA GLU A 151 0.18 18.22 -6.49
C GLU A 151 1.60 18.52 -6.02
N ASP A 152 2.53 17.61 -6.31
CA ASP A 152 3.94 17.82 -6.03
C ASP A 152 4.51 18.97 -6.89
N LYS A 153 4.12 19.09 -8.16
CA LYS A 153 4.45 20.25 -9.01
C LYS A 153 3.95 21.58 -8.41
N GLU A 154 2.67 21.63 -8.01
CA GLU A 154 2.10 22.82 -7.38
C GLU A 154 2.82 23.19 -6.06
N LEU A 155 3.25 22.16 -5.32
CA LEU A 155 4.05 22.34 -4.12
C LEU A 155 5.42 22.95 -4.44
N LEU A 156 6.09 22.47 -5.50
CA LEU A 156 7.40 22.96 -5.95
C LEU A 156 7.31 24.40 -6.51
N GLU A 157 6.27 24.72 -7.28
CA GLU A 157 6.00 26.10 -7.74
C GLU A 157 5.90 27.10 -6.57
N ALA A 158 5.35 26.67 -5.44
CA ALA A 158 5.30 27.52 -4.23
C ALA A 158 6.69 27.83 -3.62
N PHE A 159 7.73 27.15 -4.08
CA PHE A 159 9.13 27.39 -3.72
C PHE A 159 9.94 28.00 -4.88
N ASP A 160 9.27 28.56 -5.89
CA ASP A 160 9.87 29.11 -7.11
C ASP A 160 10.62 28.06 -7.96
N ILE A 161 10.25 26.78 -7.83
CA ILE A 161 10.78 25.67 -8.64
C ILE A 161 9.69 25.26 -9.64
N ASP A 162 9.73 25.82 -10.82
CA ASP A 162 8.80 25.51 -11.92
C ASP A 162 9.49 24.55 -12.92
N LEU A 163 9.16 23.26 -12.78
CA LEU A 163 9.77 22.20 -13.58
C LEU A 163 9.43 22.32 -15.07
N GLU A 164 8.20 22.71 -15.40
CA GLU A 164 7.73 22.81 -16.78
C GLU A 164 8.34 24.04 -17.49
N ALA A 165 8.47 25.16 -16.75
CA ALA A 165 9.13 26.35 -17.29
C ALA A 165 10.64 26.15 -17.50
N GLU A 166 11.29 25.36 -16.61
CA GLU A 166 12.71 25.02 -16.79
C GLU A 166 12.94 24.10 -17.99
N GLU A 167 12.07 23.11 -18.23
CA GLU A 167 12.13 22.22 -19.38
C GLU A 167 11.80 22.98 -20.69
N ALA A 168 10.81 23.86 -20.68
CA ALA A 168 10.42 24.63 -21.86
C ALA A 168 11.47 25.70 -22.28
N ASN A 169 12.30 26.15 -21.35
CA ASN A 169 13.36 27.13 -21.61
C ASN A 169 14.75 26.51 -21.80
N GLU A 170 14.83 25.18 -21.93
CA GLU A 170 16.09 24.46 -22.14
C GLU A 170 16.60 24.70 -23.56
N ASP A 171 17.85 25.10 -23.70
CA ASP A 171 18.49 25.25 -25.01
C ASP A 171 18.87 23.87 -25.56
N GLU A 172 18.52 23.57 -26.82
CA GLU A 172 18.90 22.31 -27.49
C GLU A 172 20.43 22.09 -27.52
N ALA A 173 21.20 23.17 -27.41
CA ALA A 173 22.67 23.11 -27.40
C ALA A 173 23.25 22.54 -26.09
N ASP A 174 22.48 22.55 -25.00
CA ASP A 174 22.88 22.02 -23.70
C ASP A 174 22.47 20.54 -23.50
N LEU A 175 21.76 19.95 -24.48
CA LEU A 175 21.33 18.56 -24.45
C LEU A 175 22.44 17.64 -24.96
N GLU A 176 22.84 16.69 -24.12
CA GLU A 176 23.81 15.65 -24.45
C GLU A 176 23.12 14.27 -24.54
N PRO A 177 23.62 13.36 -25.41
CA PRO A 177 23.12 11.98 -25.45
C PRO A 177 23.35 11.28 -24.09
N ARG A 178 22.30 10.61 -23.58
CA ARG A 178 22.38 9.83 -22.35
C ARG A 178 22.24 8.33 -22.61
N PRO A 179 22.81 7.48 -21.75
CA PRO A 179 22.60 6.04 -21.81
C PRO A 179 21.11 5.67 -21.73
N ALA A 180 20.71 4.66 -22.52
CA ALA A 180 19.38 4.10 -22.38
C ALA A 180 19.22 3.36 -21.05
N VAL A 181 18.06 3.54 -20.41
CA VAL A 181 17.66 2.81 -19.21
C VAL A 181 16.78 1.65 -19.62
N VAL A 182 17.20 0.44 -19.29
CA VAL A 182 16.60 -0.82 -19.74
C VAL A 182 16.10 -1.61 -18.54
N THR A 183 14.82 -1.93 -18.48
CA THR A 183 14.28 -2.81 -17.44
C THR A 183 14.07 -4.22 -17.98
N VAL A 184 14.54 -5.21 -17.22
CA VAL A 184 14.37 -6.63 -17.58
C VAL A 184 13.19 -7.20 -16.83
N MET A 185 12.20 -7.70 -17.58
CA MET A 185 10.92 -8.19 -17.07
C MET A 185 10.63 -9.60 -17.59
N GLY A 186 9.67 -10.28 -16.99
CA GLY A 186 9.21 -11.61 -17.39
C GLY A 186 8.88 -12.52 -16.19
N HIS A 187 8.48 -13.74 -16.48
CA HIS A 187 8.07 -14.72 -15.48
C HIS A 187 9.23 -15.17 -14.56
N VAL A 188 8.89 -15.69 -13.38
CA VAL A 188 9.84 -16.41 -12.51
C VAL A 188 10.44 -17.58 -13.29
N ASP A 189 11.69 -17.94 -13.00
CA ASP A 189 12.42 -19.05 -13.66
C ASP A 189 12.69 -18.92 -15.17
N HIS A 190 12.26 -17.84 -15.84
CA HIS A 190 12.64 -17.56 -17.23
C HIS A 190 14.11 -17.14 -17.39
N GLY A 191 14.82 -16.96 -16.27
CA GLY A 191 16.27 -16.74 -16.24
C GLY A 191 16.68 -15.29 -16.39
N LYS A 192 15.85 -14.32 -15.96
CA LYS A 192 16.16 -12.88 -15.95
C LYS A 192 17.47 -12.56 -15.24
N THR A 193 17.59 -12.93 -13.96
CA THR A 193 18.79 -12.69 -13.15
C THR A 193 20.03 -13.35 -13.76
N ARG A 194 19.87 -14.55 -14.31
CA ARG A 194 20.96 -15.22 -15.01
C ARG A 194 21.38 -14.54 -16.31
N LEU A 195 20.40 -13.97 -17.04
CA LEU A 195 20.69 -13.14 -18.22
C LEU A 195 21.46 -11.88 -17.84
N LEU A 196 21.04 -11.23 -16.76
CA LEU A 196 21.72 -10.06 -16.24
C LEU A 196 23.12 -10.38 -15.69
N ASP A 197 23.30 -11.53 -15.04
CA ASP A 197 24.62 -12.02 -14.62
C ASP A 197 25.54 -12.29 -15.81
N ALA A 198 25.01 -12.84 -16.90
CA ALA A 198 25.76 -13.02 -18.13
C ALA A 198 26.18 -11.68 -18.74
N ILE A 199 25.29 -10.68 -18.76
CA ILE A 199 25.59 -9.33 -19.26
C ILE A 199 26.64 -8.64 -18.40
N ARG A 200 26.56 -8.76 -17.05
CA ARG A 200 27.53 -8.16 -16.11
C ARG A 200 28.85 -8.93 -15.98
N SER A 201 28.90 -10.15 -16.46
CA SER A 201 29.97 -11.11 -16.16
C SER A 201 30.13 -11.32 -14.63
N SER A 202 29.02 -11.43 -13.90
CA SER A 202 28.92 -11.60 -12.46
C SER A 202 28.09 -12.82 -12.07
N ASN A 203 28.00 -13.13 -10.78
CA ASN A 203 27.21 -14.26 -10.26
C ASN A 203 26.46 -13.83 -9.01
N VAL A 204 25.46 -12.97 -9.20
CA VAL A 204 24.63 -12.43 -8.12
C VAL A 204 23.61 -13.45 -7.64
N ILE A 205 23.12 -14.31 -8.56
CA ILE A 205 22.12 -15.34 -8.26
C ILE A 205 22.52 -16.29 -7.12
N GLU A 206 23.80 -16.60 -6.97
CA GLU A 206 24.27 -17.47 -5.88
C GLU A 206 24.25 -16.77 -4.51
N GLY A 207 24.17 -15.46 -4.47
CA GLY A 207 24.13 -14.67 -3.23
C GLY A 207 22.72 -14.39 -2.72
N GLU A 208 21.69 -14.56 -3.55
CA GLU A 208 20.31 -14.25 -3.20
C GLU A 208 19.61 -15.42 -2.47
N ALA A 209 18.86 -15.08 -1.40
CA ALA A 209 18.09 -16.05 -0.63
C ALA A 209 17.00 -16.68 -1.52
N GLY A 210 16.98 -18.01 -1.57
CA GLY A 210 16.06 -18.76 -2.42
C GLY A 210 16.39 -18.76 -3.91
N GLY A 211 17.50 -18.11 -4.35
CA GLY A 211 17.89 -17.98 -5.75
C GLY A 211 16.93 -17.13 -6.60
N ILE A 212 16.16 -16.24 -5.97
CA ILE A 212 15.20 -15.34 -6.61
C ILE A 212 15.54 -13.90 -6.27
N THR A 213 15.45 -13.01 -7.26
CA THR A 213 15.60 -11.56 -7.04
C THR A 213 14.41 -11.01 -6.26
N GLN A 214 14.68 -10.37 -5.11
CA GLN A 214 13.68 -9.79 -4.24
C GLN A 214 13.85 -8.26 -4.06
N HIS A 215 14.96 -7.71 -4.55
CA HIS A 215 15.29 -6.29 -4.54
C HIS A 215 15.41 -5.75 -5.96
N ILE A 216 15.19 -4.44 -6.12
CA ILE A 216 15.47 -3.80 -7.41
C ILE A 216 16.96 -3.49 -7.50
N GLY A 217 17.66 -4.12 -8.42
CA GLY A 217 19.04 -3.81 -8.76
C GLY A 217 19.13 -2.81 -9.90
N ALA A 218 20.11 -1.90 -9.85
CA ALA A 218 20.41 -1.02 -10.98
C ALA A 218 21.92 -0.89 -11.17
N TYR A 219 22.38 -0.99 -12.41
CA TYR A 219 23.81 -0.96 -12.74
C TYR A 219 24.05 -0.56 -14.19
N GLN A 220 25.27 -0.06 -14.48
CA GLN A 220 25.68 0.32 -15.83
C GLN A 220 26.63 -0.72 -16.42
N VAL A 221 26.42 -1.01 -17.72
CA VAL A 221 27.27 -1.91 -18.51
C VAL A 221 27.85 -1.17 -19.70
N PRO A 222 29.17 -1.18 -19.92
CA PRO A 222 29.76 -0.68 -21.14
C PRO A 222 29.54 -1.70 -22.27
N VAL A 223 29.11 -1.23 -23.43
CA VAL A 223 28.85 -2.04 -24.63
C VAL A 223 29.64 -1.42 -25.79
N GLU A 224 30.34 -2.23 -26.55
CA GLU A 224 31.03 -1.80 -27.78
C GLU A 224 30.04 -1.91 -28.94
N HIS A 225 29.77 -0.78 -29.60
CA HIS A 225 28.88 -0.71 -30.77
C HIS A 225 29.53 0.17 -31.81
N GLU A 226 29.69 -0.35 -33.05
CA GLU A 226 30.30 0.36 -34.18
C GLU A 226 31.73 0.92 -33.91
N GLY A 227 32.45 0.31 -32.94
CA GLY A 227 33.79 0.74 -32.52
C GLY A 227 33.81 1.89 -31.52
N GLU A 228 32.66 2.31 -31.02
CA GLU A 228 32.52 3.25 -29.91
C GLU A 228 32.07 2.54 -28.64
N GLN A 229 32.56 2.99 -27.48
CA GLN A 229 32.09 2.49 -26.19
C GLN A 229 30.86 3.28 -25.75
N ARG A 230 29.69 2.62 -25.78
CA ARG A 230 28.42 3.14 -25.25
C ARG A 230 28.11 2.50 -23.89
N ARG A 231 27.18 3.08 -23.16
CA ARG A 231 26.73 2.52 -21.87
C ARG A 231 25.23 2.25 -21.94
N LEU A 232 24.83 1.17 -21.29
CA LEU A 232 23.42 0.85 -21.01
C LEU A 232 23.22 0.75 -19.51
N THR A 233 22.13 1.28 -19.01
CA THR A 233 21.74 1.15 -17.60
C THR A 233 20.66 0.10 -17.49
N PHE A 234 20.93 -0.97 -16.75
CA PHE A 234 19.96 -2.04 -16.50
C PHE A 234 19.30 -1.88 -15.15
N ILE A 235 17.99 -2.14 -15.11
CA ILE A 235 17.19 -2.26 -13.89
C ILE A 235 16.68 -3.70 -13.82
N ASP A 236 17.08 -4.43 -12.78
CA ASP A 236 16.58 -5.77 -12.49
C ASP A 236 15.32 -5.68 -11.62
N THR A 237 14.23 -6.30 -12.08
CA THR A 237 12.99 -6.34 -11.34
C THR A 237 12.60 -7.76 -10.97
N PRO A 238 12.11 -8.00 -9.72
CA PRO A 238 11.63 -9.30 -9.32
C PRO A 238 10.49 -9.80 -10.23
N GLY A 239 10.53 -11.10 -10.58
CA GLY A 239 9.54 -11.69 -11.49
C GLY A 239 8.23 -12.10 -10.82
N HIS A 240 8.21 -12.24 -9.51
CA HIS A 240 7.09 -12.75 -8.73
C HIS A 240 5.89 -11.78 -8.71
N GLU A 241 4.67 -12.30 -8.69
CA GLU A 241 3.42 -11.51 -8.63
C GLU A 241 3.35 -10.57 -7.42
N ALA A 242 3.90 -10.98 -6.27
CA ALA A 242 3.99 -10.13 -5.08
C ALA A 242 4.66 -8.77 -5.36
N PHE A 243 5.52 -8.69 -6.38
CA PHE A 243 6.30 -7.50 -6.72
C PHE A 243 5.74 -6.68 -7.89
N THR A 244 4.42 -6.72 -8.13
CA THR A 244 3.73 -5.95 -9.19
C THR A 244 4.04 -4.45 -9.12
N ALA A 245 4.03 -3.86 -7.91
CA ALA A 245 4.37 -2.45 -7.70
C ALA A 245 5.82 -2.13 -8.12
N MET A 246 6.77 -3.04 -7.89
CA MET A 246 8.16 -2.87 -8.32
C MET A 246 8.30 -2.94 -9.84
N ARG A 247 7.56 -3.84 -10.54
CA ARG A 247 7.55 -3.89 -12.02
C ARG A 247 6.95 -2.64 -12.63
N ALA A 248 5.82 -2.16 -12.11
CA ALA A 248 5.20 -0.92 -12.54
C ALA A 248 6.13 0.30 -12.36
N ARG A 249 6.87 0.33 -11.26
CA ARG A 249 7.89 1.36 -10.97
C ARG A 249 9.06 1.26 -11.95
N GLY A 250 9.58 0.05 -12.18
CA GLY A 250 10.62 -0.19 -13.18
C GLY A 250 10.19 0.33 -14.55
N ALA A 251 8.98 0.00 -15.02
CA ALA A 251 8.47 0.45 -16.30
C ALA A 251 8.38 1.98 -16.44
N LYS A 252 8.00 2.70 -15.37
CA LYS A 252 7.87 4.18 -15.40
C LYS A 252 9.19 4.93 -15.56
N VAL A 253 10.30 4.36 -15.13
CA VAL A 253 11.63 5.01 -15.17
C VAL A 253 12.50 4.51 -16.30
N THR A 254 11.95 3.68 -17.16
CA THR A 254 12.62 2.93 -18.22
C THR A 254 12.39 3.56 -19.58
N ASP A 255 13.40 3.50 -20.43
CA ASP A 255 13.31 3.87 -21.84
C ASP A 255 12.96 2.65 -22.71
N ILE A 256 13.45 1.45 -22.37
CA ILE A 256 13.24 0.20 -23.14
C ILE A 256 12.96 -0.94 -22.16
N ALA A 257 11.96 -1.76 -22.46
CA ALA A 257 11.69 -2.98 -21.71
C ALA A 257 12.22 -4.22 -22.44
N VAL A 258 13.01 -5.05 -21.75
CA VAL A 258 13.42 -6.38 -22.24
C VAL A 258 12.52 -7.44 -21.62
N LEU A 259 11.68 -8.06 -22.44
CA LEU A 259 10.78 -9.14 -22.04
C LEU A 259 11.47 -10.49 -22.22
N VAL A 260 11.82 -11.14 -21.11
CA VAL A 260 12.49 -12.44 -21.10
C VAL A 260 11.45 -13.57 -21.04
N VAL A 261 11.46 -14.43 -22.05
CA VAL A 261 10.57 -15.60 -22.17
C VAL A 261 11.40 -16.86 -22.37
N ALA A 262 11.13 -17.89 -21.58
CA ALA A 262 11.85 -19.16 -21.71
C ALA A 262 11.29 -19.97 -22.90
N ALA A 263 12.17 -20.43 -23.80
CA ALA A 263 11.80 -21.16 -25.01
C ALA A 263 11.17 -22.51 -24.73
N ASP A 264 11.38 -23.09 -23.55
CA ASP A 264 10.84 -24.38 -23.12
C ASP A 264 9.48 -24.27 -22.42
N ASP A 265 9.17 -23.14 -21.79
CA ASP A 265 7.96 -22.96 -20.98
C ASP A 265 6.83 -22.23 -21.77
N GLY A 266 7.16 -21.19 -22.49
CA GLY A 266 6.19 -20.39 -23.23
C GLY A 266 5.79 -19.10 -22.52
N VAL A 267 4.71 -18.46 -23.01
CA VAL A 267 4.15 -17.25 -22.40
C VAL A 267 3.32 -17.62 -21.17
N MET A 268 3.72 -17.11 -20.03
CA MET A 268 3.11 -17.36 -18.72
C MET A 268 2.33 -16.13 -18.22
N PRO A 269 1.42 -16.24 -17.23
CA PRO A 269 0.61 -15.11 -16.77
C PRO A 269 1.42 -13.88 -16.35
N GLN A 270 2.53 -14.06 -15.65
CA GLN A 270 3.41 -12.95 -15.25
C GLN A 270 4.16 -12.34 -16.44
N THR A 271 4.34 -13.07 -17.56
CA THR A 271 4.86 -12.52 -18.81
C THR A 271 3.86 -11.55 -19.42
N VAL A 272 2.56 -11.93 -19.41
CA VAL A 272 1.47 -11.05 -19.89
C VAL A 272 1.35 -9.81 -19.00
N GLU A 273 1.46 -9.96 -17.70
CA GLU A 273 1.47 -8.83 -16.75
C GLU A 273 2.62 -7.87 -17.03
N ALA A 274 3.85 -8.41 -17.21
CA ALA A 274 5.02 -7.61 -17.55
C ALA A 274 4.86 -6.86 -18.88
N LEU A 275 4.28 -7.53 -19.88
CA LEU A 275 3.93 -6.92 -21.16
C LEU A 275 2.94 -5.76 -20.99
N ASN A 276 1.88 -5.96 -20.22
CA ASN A 276 0.88 -4.92 -19.94
C ASN A 276 1.51 -3.70 -19.24
N HIS A 277 2.44 -3.91 -18.29
CA HIS A 277 3.17 -2.80 -17.66
C HIS A 277 4.01 -2.02 -18.65
N ALA A 278 4.76 -2.68 -19.54
CA ALA A 278 5.57 -2.02 -20.56
C ALA A 278 4.70 -1.25 -21.56
N GLN A 279 3.60 -1.86 -22.03
CA GLN A 279 2.64 -1.21 -22.94
C GLN A 279 1.94 0.00 -22.27
N SER A 280 1.55 -0.12 -21.00
CA SER A 280 0.94 0.98 -20.25
C SER A 280 1.89 2.15 -20.02
N ALA A 281 3.20 1.87 -19.95
CA ALA A 281 4.24 2.88 -19.85
C ALA A 281 4.59 3.49 -21.24
N GLY A 282 4.12 2.88 -22.32
CA GLY A 282 4.38 3.36 -23.70
C GLY A 282 5.82 3.17 -24.16
N VAL A 283 6.59 2.25 -23.53
CA VAL A 283 7.99 2.02 -23.87
C VAL A 283 8.16 0.92 -24.90
N PRO A 284 9.14 1.03 -25.84
CA PRO A 284 9.45 -0.01 -26.80
C PRO A 284 9.93 -1.29 -26.08
N ILE A 285 9.61 -2.44 -26.70
CA ILE A 285 9.86 -3.75 -26.12
C ILE A 285 10.81 -4.54 -27.02
N VAL A 286 11.86 -5.10 -26.43
CA VAL A 286 12.73 -6.10 -27.05
C VAL A 286 12.48 -7.46 -26.38
N VAL A 287 12.29 -8.51 -27.16
CA VAL A 287 11.99 -9.85 -26.65
C VAL A 287 13.26 -10.71 -26.65
N ALA A 288 13.66 -11.17 -25.47
CA ALA A 288 14.75 -12.14 -25.31
C ALA A 288 14.15 -13.54 -25.08
N VAL A 289 14.22 -14.39 -26.10
CA VAL A 289 13.79 -15.79 -26.02
C VAL A 289 14.95 -16.60 -25.44
N ASN A 290 14.87 -16.89 -24.13
CA ASN A 290 15.95 -17.51 -23.36
C ASN A 290 15.85 -19.04 -23.32
N LYS A 291 16.92 -19.69 -22.85
CA LYS A 291 17.05 -21.15 -22.70
C LYS A 291 16.98 -21.92 -24.02
N ILE A 292 17.50 -21.35 -25.10
CA ILE A 292 17.55 -22.03 -26.42
C ILE A 292 18.48 -23.26 -26.43
N ASP A 293 19.29 -23.42 -25.38
CA ASP A 293 20.18 -24.57 -25.15
C ASP A 293 19.46 -25.84 -24.72
N LYS A 294 18.17 -25.79 -24.39
CA LYS A 294 17.38 -26.95 -24.00
C LYS A 294 16.84 -27.70 -25.25
N ASP A 295 16.80 -29.04 -25.17
CA ASP A 295 16.25 -29.88 -26.24
C ASP A 295 14.75 -29.60 -26.50
N THR A 296 14.03 -29.10 -25.52
CA THR A 296 12.61 -28.76 -25.58
C THR A 296 12.33 -27.34 -26.06
N ALA A 297 13.37 -26.57 -26.39
CA ALA A 297 13.23 -25.18 -26.80
C ALA A 297 12.46 -25.05 -28.12
N ALA A 298 11.46 -24.17 -28.16
CA ALA A 298 10.63 -23.90 -29.30
C ALA A 298 10.45 -22.37 -29.52
N PRO A 299 11.46 -21.63 -30.02
CA PRO A 299 11.41 -20.19 -30.19
C PRO A 299 10.24 -19.71 -31.08
N ASP A 300 9.96 -20.45 -32.16
CA ASP A 300 8.86 -20.09 -33.09
C ASP A 300 7.48 -20.14 -32.43
N LYS A 301 7.29 -21.04 -31.46
CA LYS A 301 6.07 -21.10 -30.65
C LYS A 301 5.91 -19.81 -29.83
N ILE A 302 7.00 -19.30 -29.24
CA ILE A 302 6.98 -18.05 -28.47
C ILE A 302 6.63 -16.87 -29.35
N ARG A 303 7.24 -16.76 -30.55
CA ARG A 303 6.91 -15.72 -31.54
C ARG A 303 5.42 -15.73 -31.88
N GLY A 304 4.86 -16.94 -32.15
CA GLY A 304 3.43 -17.09 -32.39
C GLY A 304 2.56 -16.66 -31.23
N GLN A 305 2.88 -17.06 -30.00
CA GLN A 305 2.13 -16.70 -28.79
C GLN A 305 2.17 -15.18 -28.53
N LEU A 306 3.34 -14.54 -28.63
CA LEU A 306 3.47 -13.10 -28.38
C LEU A 306 2.81 -12.25 -29.47
N THR A 307 2.70 -12.76 -30.68
CA THR A 307 1.93 -12.10 -31.77
C THR A 307 0.45 -11.97 -31.41
N GLU A 308 -0.13 -12.93 -30.67
CA GLU A 308 -1.53 -12.82 -30.17
C GLU A 308 -1.71 -11.65 -29.19
N TYR A 309 -0.64 -11.23 -28.51
CA TYR A 309 -0.63 -10.09 -27.60
C TYR A 309 -0.14 -8.78 -28.24
N GLY A 310 0.01 -8.77 -29.58
CA GLY A 310 0.37 -7.56 -30.35
C GLY A 310 1.86 -7.32 -30.51
N LEU A 311 2.75 -8.22 -30.06
CA LEU A 311 4.18 -8.18 -30.35
C LEU A 311 4.49 -9.00 -31.61
N VAL A 312 4.60 -8.30 -32.73
CA VAL A 312 4.87 -8.93 -34.04
C VAL A 312 6.37 -8.84 -34.34
N PRO A 313 7.05 -10.00 -34.53
CA PRO A 313 8.46 -10.02 -34.91
C PRO A 313 8.73 -9.30 -36.24
N GLU A 314 9.91 -8.69 -36.38
CA GLU A 314 10.37 -8.10 -37.64
C GLU A 314 10.32 -9.10 -38.78
N GLU A 315 10.65 -10.38 -38.56
CA GLU A 315 10.57 -11.47 -39.52
C GLU A 315 9.15 -11.66 -40.09
N TYR A 316 8.11 -11.28 -39.36
CA TYR A 316 6.70 -11.37 -39.75
C TYR A 316 6.16 -10.00 -40.22
N GLY A 317 7.05 -9.00 -40.37
CA GLY A 317 6.69 -7.64 -40.84
C GLY A 317 6.22 -6.71 -39.73
N GLY A 318 6.52 -7.02 -38.45
CA GLY A 318 6.33 -6.14 -37.31
C GLY A 318 7.53 -5.23 -37.05
N ASP A 319 7.51 -4.60 -35.88
CA ASP A 319 8.51 -3.64 -35.39
C ASP A 319 9.21 -4.08 -34.10
N THR A 320 8.89 -5.28 -33.60
CA THR A 320 9.46 -5.79 -32.35
C THR A 320 10.65 -6.70 -32.63
N MET A 321 11.79 -6.39 -32.02
CA MET A 321 13.00 -7.22 -32.12
C MET A 321 12.91 -8.43 -31.19
N PHE A 322 13.15 -9.64 -31.76
CA PHE A 322 13.25 -10.89 -31.05
C PHE A 322 14.66 -11.45 -31.16
N VAL A 323 15.29 -11.76 -30.02
CA VAL A 323 16.62 -12.32 -29.97
C VAL A 323 16.60 -13.63 -29.19
N ASP A 324 17.06 -14.72 -29.86
CA ASP A 324 17.15 -16.04 -29.26
C ASP A 324 18.47 -16.16 -28.49
N VAL A 325 18.41 -16.33 -27.15
CA VAL A 325 19.57 -16.27 -26.26
C VAL A 325 19.69 -17.52 -25.38
N SER A 326 20.90 -17.82 -24.95
CA SER A 326 21.15 -18.71 -23.81
C SER A 326 22.01 -17.97 -22.78
N ALA A 327 21.37 -17.52 -21.73
CA ALA A 327 22.07 -16.91 -20.59
C ALA A 327 23.03 -17.87 -19.89
N ARG A 328 22.74 -19.18 -19.95
CA ARG A 328 23.62 -20.22 -19.37
C ARG A 328 24.91 -20.41 -20.11
N ASN A 329 24.86 -20.36 -21.43
CA ASN A 329 26.00 -20.67 -22.31
C ASN A 329 26.61 -19.41 -22.95
N ASN A 330 26.15 -18.20 -22.55
CA ASN A 330 26.55 -16.91 -23.13
C ASN A 330 26.38 -16.87 -24.67
N ILE A 331 25.25 -17.41 -25.19
CA ILE A 331 24.96 -17.43 -26.61
C ILE A 331 24.10 -16.20 -26.93
N ASN A 332 24.51 -15.42 -27.97
CA ASN A 332 23.80 -14.27 -28.53
C ASN A 332 23.53 -13.13 -27.53
N ILE A 333 24.29 -13.02 -26.43
CA ILE A 333 24.15 -11.91 -25.47
C ILE A 333 24.52 -10.59 -26.15
N ASP A 334 25.62 -10.56 -26.92
CA ASP A 334 26.05 -9.38 -27.65
C ASP A 334 24.99 -8.91 -28.69
N GLN A 335 24.32 -9.88 -29.36
CA GLN A 335 23.22 -9.57 -30.28
C GLN A 335 22.00 -8.95 -29.57
N LEU A 336 21.73 -9.39 -28.33
CA LEU A 336 20.67 -8.76 -27.51
C LEU A 336 21.03 -7.33 -27.14
N LEU A 337 22.28 -7.06 -26.77
CA LEU A 337 22.75 -5.72 -26.46
C LEU A 337 22.72 -4.81 -27.68
N GLU A 338 23.09 -5.34 -28.85
CA GLU A 338 22.99 -4.63 -30.14
C GLU A 338 21.52 -4.32 -30.48
N ALA A 339 20.60 -5.28 -30.32
CA ALA A 339 19.17 -5.07 -30.56
C ALA A 339 18.59 -3.96 -29.64
N ILE A 340 19.01 -3.90 -28.38
CA ILE A 340 18.62 -2.84 -27.46
C ILE A 340 19.13 -1.48 -27.93
N LEU A 341 20.40 -1.38 -28.35
CA LEU A 341 20.99 -0.13 -28.86
C LEU A 341 20.32 0.32 -30.15
N LEU A 342 20.06 -0.60 -31.08
CA LEU A 342 19.33 -0.29 -32.32
C LEU A 342 17.91 0.21 -32.02
N THR A 343 17.22 -0.40 -31.07
CA THR A 343 15.88 0.05 -30.65
C THR A 343 15.96 1.45 -30.03
N ALA A 344 16.99 1.72 -29.21
CA ALA A 344 17.21 3.03 -28.62
C ALA A 344 17.39 4.11 -29.69
N ASP A 345 18.24 3.83 -30.68
CA ASP A 345 18.59 4.80 -31.72
C ASP A 345 17.47 5.00 -32.74
N ALA A 346 16.66 3.97 -33.01
CA ALA A 346 15.59 4.03 -34.00
C ALA A 346 14.27 4.62 -33.45
N ALA A 347 13.95 4.37 -32.17
CA ALA A 347 12.65 4.68 -31.60
C ALA A 347 12.67 5.86 -30.63
N LEU A 348 13.84 6.28 -30.12
CA LEU A 348 13.94 7.22 -28.99
C LEU A 348 14.99 8.31 -29.27
N GLU A 349 14.70 9.52 -28.79
CA GLU A 349 15.65 10.63 -28.71
C GLU A 349 16.12 10.76 -27.23
N LEU A 350 17.17 10.01 -26.86
CA LEU A 350 17.68 9.95 -25.50
C LEU A 350 18.69 11.06 -25.24
N THR A 351 18.19 12.23 -24.86
CA THR A 351 19.01 13.39 -24.48
C THR A 351 18.68 13.86 -23.08
N ALA A 352 19.63 14.48 -22.41
CA ALA A 352 19.44 15.15 -21.13
C ALA A 352 20.47 16.27 -20.96
N ASN A 353 20.15 17.29 -20.18
CA ASN A 353 21.08 18.36 -19.84
C ASN A 353 21.86 17.96 -18.57
N PRO A 354 23.18 17.72 -18.65
CA PRO A 354 24.01 17.37 -17.50
C PRO A 354 24.37 18.57 -16.61
N HIS A 355 24.18 19.80 -17.09
CA HIS A 355 24.69 21.01 -16.44
C HIS A 355 23.73 21.60 -15.40
N LYS A 356 22.49 21.12 -15.33
CA LYS A 356 21.50 21.58 -14.36
C LYS A 356 21.54 20.82 -13.02
N ALA A 357 20.73 21.27 -12.06
CA ALA A 357 20.53 20.58 -10.78
C ALA A 357 19.95 19.18 -11.03
N ALA A 358 20.52 18.18 -10.35
CA ALA A 358 20.15 16.80 -10.59
C ALA A 358 18.70 16.50 -10.15
N ARG A 359 18.00 15.73 -10.98
CA ARG A 359 16.67 15.19 -10.71
C ARG A 359 16.62 13.73 -11.15
N GLY A 360 15.71 12.99 -10.54
CA GLY A 360 15.47 11.59 -10.90
C GLY A 360 14.59 10.89 -9.87
N VAL A 361 14.77 9.59 -9.75
CA VAL A 361 13.89 8.72 -8.96
C VAL A 361 14.70 7.83 -8.03
N ALA A 362 14.19 7.59 -6.82
CA ALA A 362 14.71 6.59 -5.91
C ALA A 362 14.24 5.21 -6.33
N ILE A 363 15.14 4.33 -6.70
CA ILE A 363 14.83 2.96 -7.13
C ILE A 363 14.56 2.09 -5.91
N GLU A 364 15.48 2.12 -4.93
CA GLU A 364 15.42 1.31 -3.71
C GLU A 364 15.99 2.09 -2.53
N ALA A 365 15.48 1.83 -1.34
CA ALA A 365 15.97 2.49 -0.12
C ALA A 365 16.02 1.50 1.04
N ASN A 366 17.12 1.50 1.76
CA ASN A 366 17.37 0.62 2.90
C ASN A 366 17.98 1.37 4.10
N LEU A 367 17.98 0.74 5.26
CA LEU A 367 18.58 1.28 6.49
C LEU A 367 19.77 0.41 6.91
N ASP A 368 20.97 0.88 6.63
CA ASP A 368 22.20 0.23 7.06
C ASP A 368 22.54 0.60 8.52
N LYS A 369 22.95 -0.38 9.33
CA LYS A 369 23.28 -0.17 10.75
C LYS A 369 24.45 0.80 10.99
N GLY A 370 25.38 0.90 10.05
CA GLY A 370 26.59 1.74 10.17
C GLY A 370 26.51 3.03 9.39
N ARG A 371 25.88 2.99 8.21
CA ARG A 371 25.84 4.10 7.25
C ARG A 371 24.56 4.93 7.37
N GLY A 372 23.51 4.42 8.03
CA GLY A 372 22.21 5.08 8.13
C GLY A 372 21.31 4.82 6.91
N ALA A 373 20.52 5.81 6.51
CA ALA A 373 19.69 5.70 5.31
C ALA A 373 20.58 5.65 4.06
N VAL A 374 20.41 4.60 3.26
CA VAL A 374 21.08 4.36 1.97
C VAL A 374 20.01 4.30 0.92
N VAL A 375 20.16 5.08 -0.14
CA VAL A 375 19.16 5.16 -1.21
C VAL A 375 19.85 4.98 -2.55
N THR A 376 19.39 4.04 -3.35
CA THR A 376 19.79 3.91 -4.74
C THR A 376 18.93 4.81 -5.60
N VAL A 377 19.51 5.81 -6.22
CA VAL A 377 18.82 6.76 -7.10
C VAL A 377 19.28 6.60 -8.54
N LEU A 378 18.35 6.80 -9.47
CA LEU A 378 18.64 6.94 -10.88
C LEU A 378 18.55 8.43 -11.24
N VAL A 379 19.64 9.00 -11.70
CA VAL A 379 19.68 10.36 -12.20
C VAL A 379 19.01 10.39 -13.57
N GLN A 380 18.00 11.21 -13.77
CA GLN A 380 17.32 11.37 -15.07
C GLN A 380 17.85 12.59 -15.83
N THR A 381 18.05 13.69 -15.13
CA THR A 381 18.58 14.94 -15.68
C THR A 381 19.53 15.61 -14.67
N GLY A 382 20.44 16.43 -15.17
CA GLY A 382 21.44 17.10 -14.34
C GLY A 382 22.54 16.16 -13.86
N THR A 383 23.49 16.68 -13.08
CA THR A 383 24.59 15.90 -12.48
C THR A 383 24.50 16.00 -10.97
N LEU A 384 24.36 14.85 -10.30
CA LEU A 384 24.38 14.75 -8.83
C LEU A 384 25.82 14.69 -8.33
N ARG A 385 26.18 15.52 -7.35
CA ARG A 385 27.54 15.61 -6.80
C ARG A 385 27.55 15.39 -5.30
N VAL A 386 28.68 14.90 -4.80
CA VAL A 386 28.92 14.85 -3.35
C VAL A 386 28.94 16.27 -2.79
N GLY A 387 28.14 16.50 -1.76
CA GLY A 387 27.96 17.82 -1.14
C GLY A 387 26.64 18.51 -1.51
N ASP A 388 25.93 18.04 -2.53
CA ASP A 388 24.63 18.60 -2.92
C ASP A 388 23.58 18.37 -1.84
N THR A 389 22.67 19.31 -1.74
CA THR A 389 21.51 19.16 -0.87
C THR A 389 20.35 18.60 -1.69
N MET A 390 19.81 17.47 -1.28
CA MET A 390 18.72 16.80 -2.01
C MET A 390 17.49 16.54 -1.14
N VAL A 391 16.35 16.46 -1.81
CA VAL A 391 15.10 15.99 -1.26
C VAL A 391 14.70 14.74 -2.02
N VAL A 392 14.30 13.68 -1.31
CA VAL A 392 13.80 12.43 -1.89
C VAL A 392 12.47 12.11 -1.18
N GLY A 393 11.35 12.29 -1.87
CA GLY A 393 10.06 12.16 -1.22
C GLY A 393 9.94 13.04 0.03
N SER A 394 9.70 12.43 1.18
CA SER A 394 9.66 13.09 2.50
C SER A 394 11.01 13.12 3.23
N ALA A 395 12.06 12.53 2.66
CA ALA A 395 13.41 12.57 3.21
C ALA A 395 14.21 13.73 2.61
N HIS A 396 15.12 14.30 3.37
CA HIS A 396 16.04 15.33 2.89
C HIS A 396 17.41 15.15 3.50
N GLY A 397 18.42 15.73 2.91
CA GLY A 397 19.77 15.70 3.46
C GLY A 397 20.82 16.17 2.49
N ARG A 398 22.07 16.21 2.96
CA ARG A 398 23.23 16.50 2.13
C ARG A 398 23.90 15.21 1.72
N VAL A 399 24.19 15.05 0.44
CA VAL A 399 24.95 13.92 -0.11
C VAL A 399 26.34 13.88 0.54
N ARG A 400 26.58 12.90 1.40
CA ARG A 400 27.87 12.74 2.10
C ARG A 400 28.85 11.91 1.28
N ALA A 401 28.34 10.89 0.62
CA ALA A 401 29.10 10.03 -0.26
C ALA A 401 28.14 9.36 -1.25
N MET A 402 28.66 9.03 -2.42
CA MET A 402 27.98 8.23 -3.43
C MET A 402 28.84 7.02 -3.78
N PHE A 403 28.20 5.91 -4.09
CA PHE A 403 28.86 4.68 -4.50
C PHE A 403 28.20 4.14 -5.78
N ASP A 404 29.01 3.54 -6.63
CA ASP A 404 28.51 2.79 -7.78
C ASP A 404 28.02 1.40 -7.35
N GLU A 405 27.55 0.62 -8.34
CA GLU A 405 27.05 -0.75 -8.15
C GLU A 405 28.14 -1.71 -7.63
N ASN A 406 29.41 -1.39 -7.78
CA ASN A 406 30.54 -2.18 -7.30
C ASN A 406 31.03 -1.74 -5.90
N GLY A 407 30.39 -0.73 -5.32
CA GLY A 407 30.75 -0.16 -4.02
C GLY A 407 31.96 0.80 -4.07
N ASN A 408 32.39 1.24 -5.25
CA ASN A 408 33.42 2.24 -5.39
C ASN A 408 32.85 3.64 -5.15
N ALA A 409 33.63 4.51 -4.49
CA ALA A 409 33.20 5.89 -4.27
C ALA A 409 33.21 6.69 -5.59
N VAL A 410 32.12 7.46 -5.79
CA VAL A 410 31.89 8.29 -6.98
C VAL A 410 31.66 9.73 -6.53
N GLU A 411 32.32 10.70 -7.19
CA GLU A 411 32.18 12.12 -6.86
C GLU A 411 31.00 12.78 -7.58
N ALA A 412 30.68 12.29 -8.79
CA ALA A 412 29.57 12.81 -9.62
C ALA A 412 28.82 11.68 -10.33
N ALA A 413 27.52 11.85 -10.51
CA ALA A 413 26.66 10.95 -11.26
C ALA A 413 25.89 11.73 -12.32
N ASP A 414 26.17 11.40 -13.58
CA ASP A 414 25.58 11.99 -14.78
C ASP A 414 24.22 11.36 -15.08
N PRO A 415 23.43 11.87 -16.04
CA PRO A 415 22.15 11.30 -16.42
C PRO A 415 22.21 9.81 -16.77
N SER A 416 21.16 9.07 -16.43
CA SER A 416 21.02 7.61 -16.56
C SER A 416 21.99 6.79 -15.71
N ARG A 417 22.74 7.40 -14.78
CA ARG A 417 23.63 6.67 -13.89
C ARG A 417 22.94 6.33 -12.58
N PRO A 418 22.85 5.05 -12.20
CA PRO A 418 22.41 4.65 -10.87
C PRO A 418 23.52 4.83 -9.85
N VAL A 419 23.23 5.39 -8.68
CA VAL A 419 24.19 5.55 -7.59
C VAL A 419 23.53 5.35 -6.23
N GLN A 420 24.28 4.75 -5.30
CA GLN A 420 23.89 4.67 -3.91
C GLN A 420 24.31 5.95 -3.18
N VAL A 421 23.34 6.64 -2.59
CA VAL A 421 23.54 7.91 -1.89
C VAL A 421 23.44 7.71 -0.39
N LEU A 422 24.39 8.32 0.36
CA LEU A 422 24.40 8.40 1.81
C LEU A 422 24.21 9.85 2.26
N GLY A 423 23.51 10.05 3.36
CA GLY A 423 23.42 11.37 4.00
C GLY A 423 22.00 11.88 4.22
N LEU A 424 20.98 11.12 3.83
CA LEU A 424 19.58 11.46 4.07
C LEU A 424 19.17 11.30 5.54
N SER A 425 18.19 12.10 5.97
CA SER A 425 17.66 12.13 7.34
C SER A 425 16.84 10.90 7.70
N SER A 426 16.18 10.30 6.72
CA SER A 426 15.29 9.13 6.85
C SER A 426 15.34 8.29 5.59
N VAL A 427 14.73 7.11 5.63
CA VAL A 427 14.60 6.24 4.45
C VAL A 427 13.37 6.67 3.67
N PRO A 428 13.50 7.14 2.41
CA PRO A 428 12.36 7.47 1.54
C PRO A 428 11.68 6.20 1.05
N ARG A 429 10.54 6.38 0.37
CA ARG A 429 9.90 5.28 -0.33
C ARG A 429 10.59 5.03 -1.66
N ALA A 430 10.62 3.78 -2.07
CA ALA A 430 11.03 3.44 -3.42
C ALA A 430 10.01 4.02 -4.41
N GLY A 431 10.49 4.63 -5.50
CA GLY A 431 9.69 5.36 -6.48
C GLY A 431 9.48 6.85 -6.19
N ASP A 432 9.92 7.35 -5.03
CA ASP A 432 9.87 8.78 -4.76
C ASP A 432 10.79 9.55 -5.71
N SER A 433 10.31 10.69 -6.21
CA SER A 433 11.13 11.62 -6.99
C SER A 433 12.16 12.30 -6.09
N PHE A 434 13.36 12.54 -6.63
CA PHE A 434 14.35 13.36 -5.97
C PHE A 434 14.68 14.60 -6.78
N LEU A 435 15.07 15.64 -6.08
CA LEU A 435 15.58 16.88 -6.66
C LEU A 435 16.70 17.47 -5.79
N VAL A 436 17.65 18.11 -6.43
CA VAL A 436 18.68 18.89 -5.77
C VAL A 436 18.22 20.32 -5.59
N THR A 437 18.45 20.91 -4.43
CA THR A 437 18.11 22.28 -4.08
C THR A 437 19.34 23.07 -3.64
N ASP A 438 19.30 24.38 -3.81
CA ASP A 438 20.44 25.25 -3.47
C ASP A 438 20.72 25.29 -1.97
N ASP A 439 19.69 25.17 -1.13
CA ASP A 439 19.87 25.27 0.30
C ASP A 439 19.11 24.16 1.10
N GLU A 440 19.69 23.80 2.25
CA GLU A 440 19.15 22.77 3.15
C GLU A 440 17.83 23.18 3.79
N ARG A 441 17.54 24.49 3.90
CA ARG A 441 16.30 24.96 4.49
C ARG A 441 15.12 24.74 3.56
N THR A 442 15.30 25.03 2.29
CA THR A 442 14.30 24.75 1.24
C THR A 442 14.05 23.26 1.13
N ALA A 443 15.11 22.45 1.06
CA ALA A 443 15.02 21.00 1.07
C ALA A 443 14.16 20.45 2.24
N ARG A 444 14.46 20.95 3.43
CA ARG A 444 13.72 20.56 4.64
C ARG A 444 12.24 20.96 4.59
N GLN A 445 11.96 22.17 4.13
CA GLN A 445 10.57 22.67 4.05
C GLN A 445 9.73 21.88 3.03
N ILE A 446 10.31 21.51 1.89
CA ILE A 446 9.67 20.64 0.90
C ILE A 446 9.37 19.28 1.51
N ALA A 447 10.35 18.63 2.14
CA ALA A 447 10.21 17.35 2.79
C ALA A 447 9.12 17.34 3.89
N GLU A 448 9.14 18.37 4.77
CA GLU A 448 8.12 18.54 5.83
C GLU A 448 6.71 18.71 5.26
N ARG A 449 6.55 19.42 4.14
CA ARG A 449 5.24 19.58 3.47
C ARG A 449 4.76 18.28 2.83
N ARG A 450 5.65 17.55 2.13
CA ARG A 450 5.33 16.22 1.57
C ARG A 450 4.94 15.25 2.68
N GLU A 451 5.67 15.21 3.79
CA GLU A 451 5.33 14.37 4.95
C GLU A 451 3.97 14.72 5.57
N ALA A 452 3.67 16.01 5.69
CA ALA A 452 2.37 16.46 6.21
C ALA A 452 1.23 16.09 5.26
N ALA A 453 1.43 16.20 3.95
CA ALA A 453 0.49 15.80 2.92
C ALA A 453 0.20 14.29 2.97
N ASP A 454 1.23 13.46 3.05
CA ASP A 454 1.13 12.00 3.18
C ASP A 454 0.40 11.60 4.46
N ARG A 455 0.75 12.23 5.58
CA ARG A 455 0.10 11.97 6.86
C ARG A 455 -1.40 12.29 6.81
N ASN A 456 -1.76 13.42 6.21
CA ASN A 456 -3.16 13.81 6.05
C ASN A 456 -3.91 12.83 5.14
N ALA A 457 -3.31 12.38 4.04
CA ALA A 457 -3.89 11.37 3.15
C ALA A 457 -4.12 10.03 3.86
N GLN A 458 -3.16 9.56 4.67
CA GLN A 458 -3.31 8.35 5.47
C GLN A 458 -4.40 8.48 6.54
N LEU A 459 -4.47 9.64 7.21
CA LEU A 459 -5.52 9.91 8.20
C LEU A 459 -6.90 9.99 7.55
N ALA A 460 -7.02 10.53 6.35
CA ALA A 460 -8.27 10.56 5.59
C ALA A 460 -8.73 9.14 5.21
N LYS A 461 -7.81 8.28 4.76
CA LYS A 461 -8.11 6.87 4.46
C LYS A 461 -8.55 6.08 5.72
N ARG A 462 -7.95 6.36 6.89
CA ARG A 462 -8.31 5.72 8.18
C ARG A 462 -9.60 6.24 8.79
N ARG A 463 -10.03 7.47 8.43
CA ARG A 463 -11.26 8.11 8.94
C ARG A 463 -12.51 7.69 8.17
N LYS A 464 -12.68 6.42 7.80
CA LYS A 464 -14.02 5.89 7.52
C LYS A 464 -14.84 6.06 8.81
N ARG A 465 -15.66 7.10 8.89
CA ARG A 465 -16.62 7.23 9.99
C ARG A 465 -17.68 6.17 9.80
N ILE A 466 -17.86 5.36 10.82
CA ILE A 466 -18.96 4.43 10.96
C ILE A 466 -20.25 5.27 10.95
N THR A 467 -21.10 5.08 9.94
CA THR A 467 -22.46 5.64 9.94
C THR A 467 -23.33 4.82 10.89
N LEU A 468 -24.54 5.32 11.22
CA LEU A 468 -25.47 4.54 12.07
C LEU A 468 -25.91 3.22 11.41
N GLU A 469 -25.89 3.17 10.08
CA GLU A 469 -26.14 1.97 9.28
C GLU A 469 -24.96 1.01 9.32
N ASP A 470 -23.72 1.54 9.33
CA ASP A 470 -22.50 0.77 9.52
C ASP A 470 -22.30 0.34 11.00
N PHE A 471 -23.10 0.88 11.95
CA PHE A 471 -22.95 0.56 13.37
C PHE A 471 -23.33 -0.90 13.65
N ASP A 472 -24.40 -1.40 13.01
CA ASP A 472 -24.77 -2.81 13.11
C ASP A 472 -23.72 -3.71 12.42
N GLN A 473 -23.12 -3.24 11.34
CA GLN A 473 -22.00 -3.87 10.64
C GLN A 473 -20.71 -3.80 11.47
N ALA A 474 -20.40 -2.65 12.08
CA ALA A 474 -19.26 -2.48 12.98
C ALA A 474 -19.40 -3.29 14.30
N VAL A 475 -20.63 -3.48 14.80
CA VAL A 475 -20.91 -4.41 15.92
C VAL A 475 -20.76 -5.86 15.45
N ALA A 476 -21.07 -6.15 14.20
CA ALA A 476 -20.78 -7.45 13.59
C ALA A 476 -19.28 -7.63 13.35
N GLU A 477 -18.56 -6.61 12.82
CA GLU A 477 -17.11 -6.55 12.67
C GLU A 477 -16.37 -6.65 14.01
N GLY A 478 -16.92 -6.13 15.10
CA GLY A 478 -16.38 -6.31 16.46
C GLY A 478 -16.47 -7.75 16.98
N LYS A 479 -17.08 -8.67 16.21
CA LYS A 479 -17.07 -10.12 16.45
C LYS A 479 -16.07 -10.86 15.54
N LEU A 480 -15.41 -10.13 14.60
CA LEU A 480 -14.40 -10.71 13.73
C LEU A 480 -13.10 -10.86 14.51
N ASP A 481 -12.51 -12.02 14.39
CA ASP A 481 -11.17 -12.23 14.91
C ASP A 481 -10.16 -11.55 13.98
N THR A 482 -9.36 -10.60 14.49
CA THR A 482 -8.38 -9.84 13.70
C THR A 482 -6.97 -10.31 13.99
N LEU A 483 -6.22 -10.65 12.95
CA LEU A 483 -4.80 -10.89 13.02
C LEU A 483 -4.05 -9.57 12.80
N ASN A 484 -3.45 -9.04 13.86
CA ASN A 484 -2.69 -7.81 13.82
C ASN A 484 -1.22 -8.09 13.51
N LEU A 485 -0.65 -7.37 12.54
CA LEU A 485 0.73 -7.54 12.11
C LEU A 485 1.54 -6.24 12.19
N ILE A 486 2.82 -6.38 12.53
CA ILE A 486 3.85 -5.35 12.36
C ILE A 486 4.89 -5.90 11.40
N ILE A 487 5.16 -5.19 10.30
CA ILE A 487 6.07 -5.63 9.25
C ILE A 487 7.36 -4.81 9.31
N LYS A 488 8.49 -5.51 9.38
CA LYS A 488 9.83 -4.92 9.29
C LYS A 488 10.64 -5.62 8.22
N GLY A 489 11.25 -4.85 7.33
CA GLY A 489 12.10 -5.38 6.27
C GLY A 489 13.41 -4.62 6.14
N ASP A 490 14.32 -5.15 5.36
CA ASP A 490 15.62 -4.55 5.05
C ASP A 490 15.49 -3.40 4.05
N ALA A 491 14.57 -3.50 3.09
CA ALA A 491 14.34 -2.52 2.04
C ALA A 491 12.88 -2.06 1.97
N SER A 492 12.66 -0.84 1.48
CA SER A 492 11.32 -0.24 1.45
C SER A 492 10.39 -0.93 0.45
N GLY A 493 10.90 -1.35 -0.70
CA GLY A 493 10.14 -2.07 -1.70
C GLY A 493 9.70 -3.47 -1.24
N ALA A 494 10.57 -4.20 -0.53
CA ALA A 494 10.24 -5.51 0.02
C ALA A 494 9.13 -5.45 1.08
N VAL A 495 9.14 -4.42 1.94
CA VAL A 495 8.09 -4.19 2.94
C VAL A 495 6.76 -3.87 2.27
N GLU A 496 6.76 -3.05 1.22
CA GLU A 496 5.57 -2.70 0.44
C GLU A 496 4.98 -3.94 -0.25
N ALA A 497 5.81 -4.73 -0.92
CA ALA A 497 5.39 -5.95 -1.60
C ALA A 497 4.80 -6.99 -0.65
N LEU A 498 5.40 -7.16 0.53
CA LEU A 498 4.89 -8.07 1.55
C LEU A 498 3.54 -7.59 2.10
N GLU A 499 3.39 -6.30 2.41
CA GLU A 499 2.11 -5.72 2.86
C GLU A 499 1.01 -5.92 1.81
N ASP A 500 1.28 -5.56 0.55
CA ASP A 500 0.31 -5.69 -0.54
C ASP A 500 -0.11 -7.14 -0.79
N SER A 501 0.82 -8.09 -0.65
CA SER A 501 0.52 -9.52 -0.81
C SER A 501 -0.29 -10.07 0.35
N LEU A 502 0.04 -9.69 1.58
CA LEU A 502 -0.70 -10.11 2.77
C LEU A 502 -2.12 -9.55 2.80
N LEU A 503 -2.33 -8.32 2.34
CA LEU A 503 -3.65 -7.70 2.27
C LEU A 503 -4.56 -8.28 1.18
N LYS A 504 -4.01 -9.05 0.23
CA LYS A 504 -4.77 -9.78 -0.80
C LYS A 504 -5.20 -11.18 -0.37
N ILE A 505 -4.75 -11.65 0.79
CA ILE A 505 -5.15 -12.95 1.31
C ILE A 505 -6.62 -12.89 1.75
N GLU A 506 -7.48 -13.60 1.06
CA GLU A 506 -8.89 -13.75 1.41
C GLU A 506 -9.07 -15.14 2.03
N VAL A 507 -9.41 -15.19 3.31
CA VAL A 507 -9.66 -16.45 4.04
C VAL A 507 -11.01 -16.34 4.75
N GLY A 508 -11.94 -17.25 4.41
CA GLY A 508 -13.24 -17.40 5.06
C GLY A 508 -14.11 -16.15 4.99
N GLU A 509 -15.06 -16.12 4.09
CA GLU A 509 -16.11 -15.09 3.84
C GLU A 509 -16.32 -14.10 5.04
N ASP A 510 -15.40 -13.14 5.22
CA ASP A 510 -15.44 -12.10 6.26
C ASP A 510 -15.43 -12.57 7.74
N GLU A 511 -14.97 -13.77 8.06
CA GLU A 511 -14.90 -14.25 9.45
C GLU A 511 -13.62 -13.81 10.17
N VAL A 512 -12.51 -13.66 9.45
CA VAL A 512 -11.19 -13.27 9.98
C VAL A 512 -10.63 -12.13 9.13
N GLN A 513 -10.09 -11.10 9.79
CA GLN A 513 -9.50 -9.95 9.11
C GLN A 513 -8.02 -9.82 9.44
N LEU A 514 -7.18 -9.59 8.41
CA LEU A 514 -5.79 -9.22 8.57
C LEU A 514 -5.63 -7.70 8.65
N ARG A 515 -4.85 -7.23 9.62
CA ARG A 515 -4.60 -5.80 9.80
C ARG A 515 -3.12 -5.52 10.02
N VAL A 516 -2.52 -4.73 9.12
CA VAL A 516 -1.16 -4.21 9.31
C VAL A 516 -1.22 -2.91 10.13
N ILE A 517 -0.70 -2.96 11.37
CA ILE A 517 -0.69 -1.83 12.30
C ILE A 517 0.44 -0.86 11.96
N HIS A 518 1.62 -1.43 11.74
CA HIS A 518 2.83 -0.65 11.47
C HIS A 518 3.74 -1.37 10.48
N ARG A 519 4.40 -0.59 9.65
CA ARG A 519 5.44 -1.04 8.73
C ARG A 519 6.67 -0.15 8.84
N GLY A 520 7.84 -0.71 8.59
CA GLY A 520 9.07 0.08 8.63
C GLY A 520 10.27 -0.67 8.10
N VAL A 521 11.30 0.08 7.74
CA VAL A 521 12.58 -0.42 7.24
C VAL A 521 13.60 -0.47 8.37
N GLY A 522 14.43 -1.52 8.37
CA GLY A 522 15.51 -1.72 9.32
C GLY A 522 15.20 -2.72 10.43
N ALA A 523 16.10 -2.86 11.38
CA ALA A 523 15.99 -3.82 12.48
C ALA A 523 14.75 -3.58 13.35
N ILE A 524 14.20 -4.66 13.93
CA ILE A 524 13.12 -4.57 14.89
C ILE A 524 13.61 -3.85 16.13
N THR A 525 12.87 -2.83 16.58
CA THR A 525 13.21 -1.95 17.70
C THR A 525 12.34 -2.22 18.93
N GLN A 526 12.73 -1.65 20.07
CA GLN A 526 11.93 -1.70 21.29
C GLN A 526 10.53 -1.07 21.11
N ASN A 527 10.42 -0.02 20.27
CA ASN A 527 9.14 0.63 20.01
C ASN A 527 8.19 -0.31 19.27
N ASP A 528 8.71 -1.13 18.35
CA ASP A 528 7.90 -2.11 17.61
C ASP A 528 7.34 -3.18 18.56
N VAL A 529 8.16 -3.67 19.51
CA VAL A 529 7.73 -4.62 20.55
C VAL A 529 6.67 -3.99 21.46
N ASN A 530 6.88 -2.76 21.93
CA ASN A 530 5.90 -2.06 22.76
C ASN A 530 4.56 -1.87 22.02
N LEU A 531 4.59 -1.56 20.73
CA LEU A 531 3.39 -1.43 19.92
C LEU A 531 2.69 -2.79 19.75
N ALA A 532 3.46 -3.86 19.51
CA ALA A 532 2.94 -5.22 19.37
C ALA A 532 2.23 -5.68 20.67
N THR A 533 2.79 -5.36 21.84
CA THR A 533 2.19 -5.69 23.16
C THR A 533 0.84 -5.02 23.34
N VAL A 534 0.66 -3.76 22.91
CA VAL A 534 -0.59 -3.01 23.08
C VAL A 534 -1.71 -3.58 22.20
N ASP A 535 -1.40 -3.91 20.96
CA ASP A 535 -2.38 -4.35 19.96
C ASP A 535 -2.42 -5.87 19.77
N ASN A 536 -1.72 -6.63 20.59
CA ASN A 536 -1.56 -8.09 20.48
C ASN A 536 -1.16 -8.52 19.06
N ALA A 537 -0.10 -7.89 18.53
CA ALA A 537 0.33 -8.07 17.16
C ALA A 537 1.53 -9.02 17.06
N ILE A 538 1.62 -9.74 15.94
CA ILE A 538 2.80 -10.52 15.55
C ILE A 538 3.76 -9.63 14.79
N ILE A 539 5.05 -9.72 15.08
CA ILE A 539 6.09 -8.98 14.35
C ILE A 539 6.69 -9.89 13.28
N ILE A 540 6.60 -9.45 12.03
CA ILE A 540 7.25 -10.11 10.88
C ILE A 540 8.53 -9.38 10.54
N GLY A 541 9.66 -10.08 10.61
CA GLY A 541 10.97 -9.59 10.19
C GLY A 541 11.38 -10.21 8.87
N PHE A 542 11.35 -9.44 7.78
CA PHE A 542 11.79 -9.86 6.46
C PHE A 542 13.24 -9.44 6.22
N ASN A 543 14.15 -10.40 6.11
CA ASN A 543 15.61 -10.19 6.03
C ASN A 543 16.22 -9.36 7.17
N VAL A 544 15.48 -9.10 8.25
CA VAL A 544 15.94 -8.31 9.38
C VAL A 544 15.94 -9.13 10.67
N ARG A 545 16.70 -8.66 11.65
CA ARG A 545 16.75 -9.26 12.99
C ARG A 545 16.50 -8.19 14.04
N PRO A 546 16.09 -8.56 15.25
CA PRO A 546 15.91 -7.61 16.34
C PRO A 546 17.24 -6.93 16.70
N ALA A 547 17.16 -5.66 17.13
CA ALA A 547 18.29 -4.95 17.72
C ALA A 547 18.70 -5.61 19.03
N GLU A 548 19.89 -5.25 19.57
CA GLU A 548 20.39 -5.80 20.83
C GLU A 548 19.35 -5.66 21.95
N ARG A 549 19.15 -6.73 22.74
CA ARG A 549 18.22 -6.85 23.87
C ARG A 549 16.72 -6.73 23.53
N VAL A 550 16.36 -6.56 22.26
CA VAL A 550 14.95 -6.49 21.84
C VAL A 550 14.31 -7.89 21.86
N ALA A 551 15.09 -8.92 21.52
CA ALA A 551 14.62 -10.30 21.61
C ALA A 551 14.23 -10.68 23.05
N ASP A 552 15.10 -10.37 24.03
CA ASP A 552 14.82 -10.61 25.46
C ASP A 552 13.59 -9.83 25.95
N LEU A 553 13.31 -8.66 25.37
CA LEU A 553 12.12 -7.86 25.70
C LEU A 553 10.87 -8.52 25.11
N ALA A 554 10.90 -8.94 23.86
CA ALA A 554 9.79 -9.61 23.19
C ALA A 554 9.39 -10.90 23.92
N ASP A 555 10.38 -11.71 24.33
CA ASP A 555 10.15 -12.93 25.11
C ASP A 555 9.49 -12.63 26.47
N ARG A 556 9.89 -11.56 27.15
CA ARG A 556 9.29 -11.12 28.41
C ARG A 556 7.87 -10.63 28.27
N GLU A 557 7.59 -9.89 27.21
CA GLU A 557 6.25 -9.34 26.92
C GLU A 557 5.35 -10.34 26.18
N GLY A 558 5.87 -11.52 25.81
CA GLY A 558 5.14 -12.57 25.10
C GLY A 558 4.77 -12.22 23.66
N VAL A 559 5.56 -11.37 23.01
CA VAL A 559 5.36 -10.97 21.63
C VAL A 559 5.98 -11.99 20.68
N ASP A 560 5.17 -12.58 19.77
CA ASP A 560 5.66 -13.50 18.76
C ASP A 560 6.39 -12.72 17.63
N MET A 561 7.61 -13.16 17.33
CA MET A 561 8.42 -12.60 16.24
C MET A 561 8.79 -13.70 15.25
N ARG A 562 8.37 -13.53 14.02
CA ARG A 562 8.64 -14.45 12.91
C ARG A 562 9.63 -13.83 11.92
N PHE A 563 10.55 -14.66 11.41
CA PHE A 563 11.63 -14.19 10.54
C PHE A 563 11.66 -14.98 9.25
N TYR A 564 11.58 -14.27 8.13
CA TYR A 564 11.57 -14.84 6.80
C TYR A 564 12.65 -14.20 5.93
N SER A 565 13.16 -14.98 4.99
CA SER A 565 14.10 -14.51 3.95
C SER A 565 13.51 -14.69 2.56
N VAL A 566 12.42 -15.43 2.44
CA VAL A 566 11.67 -15.65 1.20
C VAL A 566 10.22 -15.22 1.43
N ILE A 567 9.66 -14.43 0.50
CA ILE A 567 8.33 -13.83 0.66
C ILE A 567 7.22 -14.88 0.71
N TYR A 568 7.36 -15.98 -0.02
CA TYR A 568 6.40 -17.09 -0.03
C TYR A 568 6.20 -17.70 1.35
N ASP A 569 7.30 -17.98 2.05
CA ASP A 569 7.25 -18.59 3.38
C ASP A 569 6.46 -17.71 4.37
N ALA A 570 6.59 -16.39 4.22
CA ALA A 570 5.85 -15.43 5.04
C ALA A 570 4.34 -15.43 4.70
N ILE A 571 4.00 -15.47 3.41
CA ILE A 571 2.61 -15.48 2.94
C ILE A 571 1.93 -16.78 3.39
N ASP A 572 2.57 -17.93 3.14
CA ASP A 572 2.03 -19.26 3.47
C ASP A 572 1.80 -19.42 4.98
N ASP A 573 2.74 -18.97 5.82
CA ASP A 573 2.60 -19.04 7.27
C ASP A 573 1.44 -18.17 7.79
N ILE A 574 1.27 -16.97 7.24
CA ILE A 574 0.18 -16.07 7.64
C ILE A 574 -1.17 -16.59 7.12
N GLU A 575 -1.23 -17.12 5.89
CA GLU A 575 -2.44 -17.75 5.37
C GLU A 575 -2.86 -18.94 6.22
N ASN A 576 -1.91 -19.80 6.62
CA ASN A 576 -2.17 -20.91 7.52
C ASN A 576 -2.62 -20.44 8.91
N ALA A 577 -2.06 -19.33 9.43
CA ALA A 577 -2.49 -18.75 10.68
C ALA A 577 -3.93 -18.22 10.61
N LEU A 578 -4.30 -17.55 9.51
CA LEU A 578 -5.67 -17.07 9.26
C LEU A 578 -6.65 -18.23 9.14
N LYS A 579 -6.31 -19.28 8.39
CA LYS A 579 -7.12 -20.52 8.30
C LYS A 579 -7.33 -21.16 9.66
N GLY A 580 -6.30 -21.18 10.51
CA GLY A 580 -6.38 -21.70 11.88
C GLY A 580 -7.27 -20.88 12.85
N MET A 581 -7.57 -19.62 12.51
CA MET A 581 -8.47 -18.74 13.26
C MET A 581 -9.94 -18.91 12.88
N LEU A 582 -10.25 -19.58 11.75
CA LEU A 582 -11.62 -19.83 11.33
C LEU A 582 -12.38 -20.68 12.35
N LYS A 583 -13.64 -20.33 12.58
CA LYS A 583 -14.50 -21.12 13.44
C LYS A 583 -14.80 -22.47 12.78
N PRO A 584 -14.81 -23.59 13.56
CA PRO A 584 -15.11 -24.89 12.99
C PRO A 584 -16.55 -24.91 12.43
N GLU A 585 -16.69 -25.33 11.20
CA GLU A 585 -17.98 -25.69 10.62
C GLU A 585 -18.33 -27.12 10.96
N TYR A 586 -19.56 -27.34 11.36
CA TYR A 586 -20.06 -28.67 11.65
C TYR A 586 -21.06 -29.07 10.58
N GLU A 587 -20.85 -30.24 9.97
CA GLU A 587 -21.77 -30.84 9.03
C GLU A 587 -22.53 -31.99 9.72
N GLU A 588 -23.83 -32.08 9.44
CA GLU A 588 -24.62 -33.20 9.91
C GLU A 588 -24.29 -34.45 9.08
N VAL A 589 -23.70 -35.44 9.71
CA VAL A 589 -23.45 -36.74 9.11
C VAL A 589 -24.51 -37.73 9.59
N GLU A 590 -25.31 -38.24 8.67
CA GLU A 590 -26.31 -39.25 8.95
C GLU A 590 -25.64 -40.56 9.40
N LEU A 591 -26.00 -41.05 10.59
CA LEU A 591 -25.50 -42.30 11.14
C LEU A 591 -26.38 -43.48 10.75
N GLY A 592 -27.65 -43.30 10.72
CA GLY A 592 -28.60 -44.34 10.35
C GLY A 592 -30.07 -44.01 10.70
N SER A 593 -30.96 -44.80 10.22
CA SER A 593 -32.41 -44.64 10.44
C SER A 593 -33.06 -45.88 11.04
N ALA A 594 -34.05 -45.69 11.91
CA ALA A 594 -34.83 -46.75 12.51
C ALA A 594 -36.33 -46.51 12.41
N GLU A 595 -37.09 -47.47 11.93
CA GLU A 595 -38.54 -47.39 11.84
C GLU A 595 -39.21 -47.91 13.10
N VAL A 596 -40.10 -47.14 13.68
CA VAL A 596 -40.86 -47.49 14.88
C VAL A 596 -41.95 -48.51 14.53
N ARG A 597 -41.90 -49.68 15.10
CA ARG A 597 -42.87 -50.76 14.91
C ARG A 597 -43.85 -50.88 16.04
N GLU A 598 -43.46 -50.59 17.26
CA GLU A 598 -44.27 -50.67 18.45
C GLU A 598 -43.84 -49.65 19.50
N VAL A 599 -44.80 -49.09 20.26
CA VAL A 599 -44.50 -48.08 21.27
C VAL A 599 -44.78 -48.69 22.66
N PHE A 600 -43.71 -48.80 23.48
CA PHE A 600 -43.78 -49.31 24.86
C PHE A 600 -43.82 -48.15 25.85
N ARG A 601 -44.71 -48.22 26.83
CA ARG A 601 -44.79 -47.24 27.92
C ARG A 601 -44.03 -47.75 29.14
N SER A 602 -43.02 -46.99 29.55
CA SER A 602 -42.24 -47.26 30.76
C SER A 602 -42.52 -46.22 31.83
N SER A 603 -42.82 -46.64 33.04
CA SER A 603 -42.98 -45.72 34.19
C SER A 603 -41.72 -44.98 34.59
N LYS A 604 -40.55 -45.42 34.14
CA LYS A 604 -39.21 -44.86 34.48
C LYS A 604 -38.61 -44.04 33.34
N TRP A 605 -38.90 -44.38 32.10
CA TRP A 605 -38.20 -43.84 30.93
C TRP A 605 -39.14 -43.22 29.89
N GLY A 606 -40.42 -43.00 30.18
CA GLY A 606 -41.39 -42.48 29.25
C GLY A 606 -41.79 -43.48 28.13
N ASN A 607 -42.04 -42.99 26.93
CA ASN A 607 -42.34 -43.81 25.79
C ASN A 607 -41.04 -44.33 25.16
N ILE A 608 -40.94 -45.63 24.92
CA ILE A 608 -39.81 -46.29 24.29
C ILE A 608 -40.25 -46.76 22.91
N ALA A 609 -39.58 -46.33 21.85
CA ALA A 609 -39.84 -46.76 20.50
C ALA A 609 -39.19 -48.12 20.25
N GLY A 610 -40.00 -49.16 20.12
CA GLY A 610 -39.53 -50.45 19.63
C GLY A 610 -39.33 -50.36 18.11
N SER A 611 -38.11 -50.24 17.67
CA SER A 611 -37.75 -49.85 16.29
C SER A 611 -36.89 -50.92 15.62
N LEU A 612 -36.99 -51.03 14.29
CA LEU A 612 -36.11 -51.80 13.45
C LEU A 612 -35.12 -50.85 12.74
N VAL A 613 -33.84 -51.07 12.87
CA VAL A 613 -32.83 -50.27 12.15
C VAL A 613 -32.90 -50.60 10.65
N ARG A 614 -33.21 -49.59 9.84
CA ARG A 614 -33.41 -49.69 8.38
C ARG A 614 -32.12 -49.45 7.61
N SER A 615 -31.27 -48.52 8.07
CA SER A 615 -30.02 -48.19 7.45
C SER A 615 -28.97 -47.76 8.51
N GLY A 616 -27.71 -48.06 8.26
CA GLY A 616 -26.58 -47.59 9.05
C GLY A 616 -26.53 -48.13 10.49
N LEU A 617 -26.29 -47.25 11.44
CA LEU A 617 -26.19 -47.66 12.84
C LEU A 617 -26.82 -46.59 13.77
N ILE A 618 -27.47 -47.07 14.83
CA ILE A 618 -28.04 -46.21 15.88
C ILE A 618 -27.08 -46.22 17.07
N ARG A 619 -26.63 -45.05 17.51
CA ARG A 619 -25.77 -44.88 18.69
C ARG A 619 -26.52 -44.25 19.85
N ARG A 620 -26.22 -44.70 21.06
CA ARG A 620 -26.65 -44.04 22.28
C ARG A 620 -25.99 -42.67 22.39
N ASN A 621 -26.75 -41.66 22.83
CA ASN A 621 -26.37 -40.25 22.88
C ASN A 621 -26.24 -39.50 21.57
N ALA A 622 -26.48 -40.14 20.40
CA ALA A 622 -26.54 -39.45 19.11
C ALA A 622 -27.71 -38.47 19.08
N GLN A 623 -27.59 -37.43 18.29
CA GLN A 623 -28.72 -36.56 17.96
C GLN A 623 -29.68 -37.31 17.05
N ALA A 624 -30.96 -37.00 17.18
CA ALA A 624 -31.99 -37.70 16.43
C ALA A 624 -33.09 -36.72 15.99
N ARG A 625 -33.68 -37.00 14.86
CA ARG A 625 -34.95 -36.37 14.39
C ARG A 625 -36.01 -37.41 14.19
N LEU A 626 -37.25 -37.05 14.44
CA LEU A 626 -38.38 -37.91 14.20
C LEU A 626 -39.14 -37.45 12.97
N VAL A 627 -39.27 -38.34 12.01
CA VAL A 627 -39.95 -38.10 10.71
C VAL A 627 -41.20 -38.92 10.67
N ARG A 628 -42.34 -38.31 10.37
CA ARG A 628 -43.64 -38.93 10.21
C ARG A 628 -44.24 -38.61 8.84
N ASP A 629 -44.53 -39.62 8.05
CA ASP A 629 -45.06 -39.45 6.68
C ASP A 629 -44.20 -38.53 5.81
N GLY A 630 -42.87 -38.58 5.99
CA GLY A 630 -41.93 -37.72 5.26
C GLY A 630 -41.79 -36.29 5.78
N VAL A 631 -42.45 -35.94 6.90
CA VAL A 631 -42.37 -34.62 7.54
C VAL A 631 -41.66 -34.74 8.88
N VAL A 632 -40.66 -33.84 9.12
CA VAL A 632 -39.95 -33.76 10.41
C VAL A 632 -40.90 -33.24 11.48
N VAL A 633 -41.16 -34.07 12.48
CA VAL A 633 -42.02 -33.72 13.62
C VAL A 633 -41.22 -33.03 14.73
N SER A 634 -40.00 -33.49 14.93
CA SER A 634 -39.04 -32.86 15.85
C SER A 634 -37.61 -33.17 15.41
N ASP A 635 -36.75 -32.15 15.42
CA ASP A 635 -35.36 -32.19 14.94
C ASP A 635 -34.30 -32.08 16.05
N HIS A 636 -34.70 -31.79 17.28
CA HIS A 636 -33.78 -31.58 18.41
C HIS A 636 -33.91 -32.66 19.47
N LEU A 637 -33.96 -33.92 19.05
CA LEU A 637 -34.03 -35.06 19.93
C LEU A 637 -32.67 -35.66 20.20
N ARG A 638 -32.54 -36.40 21.29
CA ARG A 638 -31.34 -37.16 21.65
C ARG A 638 -31.73 -38.56 22.09
N ILE A 639 -30.96 -39.54 21.69
CA ILE A 639 -31.15 -40.91 22.16
C ILE A 639 -30.61 -41.05 23.58
N GLU A 640 -31.49 -40.98 24.59
CA GLU A 640 -31.10 -41.11 25.99
C GLU A 640 -30.88 -42.57 26.40
N SER A 641 -31.69 -43.48 25.87
CA SER A 641 -31.54 -44.89 26.12
C SER A 641 -31.67 -45.72 24.83
N LEU A 642 -30.75 -46.66 24.67
CA LEU A 642 -30.73 -47.63 23.57
C LEU A 642 -30.60 -49.04 24.17
N ARG A 643 -31.57 -49.91 23.84
CA ARG A 643 -31.64 -51.25 24.36
C ARG A 643 -31.84 -52.29 23.27
N ARG A 644 -31.25 -53.45 23.43
CA ARG A 644 -31.55 -54.59 22.64
C ARG A 644 -32.10 -55.71 23.55
N PHE A 645 -33.37 -56.06 23.39
CA PHE A 645 -34.12 -56.86 24.33
C PHE A 645 -34.15 -56.27 25.75
N LYS A 646 -33.41 -56.86 26.71
CA LYS A 646 -33.32 -56.40 28.09
C LYS A 646 -32.00 -55.72 28.43
N ASP A 647 -31.03 -55.77 27.52
CA ASP A 647 -29.67 -55.29 27.78
C ASP A 647 -29.51 -53.91 27.17
N ASP A 648 -28.80 -53.05 27.91
CA ASP A 648 -28.38 -51.71 27.44
C ASP A 648 -27.34 -51.89 26.34
N ALA A 649 -27.53 -51.25 25.17
CA ALA A 649 -26.61 -51.22 24.05
C ALA A 649 -25.99 -49.87 23.84
N THR A 650 -24.74 -49.84 23.41
CA THR A 650 -24.05 -48.58 22.99
C THR A 650 -24.33 -48.25 21.54
N GLU A 651 -24.47 -49.29 20.69
CA GLU A 651 -24.80 -49.17 19.28
C GLU A 651 -25.64 -50.34 18.81
N VAL A 652 -26.49 -50.13 17.79
CA VAL A 652 -27.26 -51.18 17.12
C VAL A 652 -27.16 -50.97 15.61
N ARG A 653 -26.84 -52.04 14.87
CA ARG A 653 -26.63 -51.99 13.41
C ARG A 653 -27.89 -52.30 12.65
N GLU A 654 -27.84 -52.04 11.36
CA GLU A 654 -28.88 -52.36 10.39
C GLU A 654 -29.41 -53.80 10.52
N GLY A 655 -30.75 -53.95 10.39
CA GLY A 655 -31.40 -55.24 10.43
C GLY A 655 -31.73 -55.76 11.84
N TYR A 656 -31.31 -55.07 12.90
CA TYR A 656 -31.60 -55.44 14.28
C TYR A 656 -32.69 -54.60 14.91
N GLU A 657 -33.50 -55.26 15.75
CA GLU A 657 -34.51 -54.61 16.56
C GLU A 657 -33.90 -53.98 17.82
N CYS A 658 -34.35 -52.78 18.19
CA CYS A 658 -33.90 -52.08 19.37
C CYS A 658 -35.07 -51.25 20.00
N GLY A 659 -34.90 -50.96 21.30
CA GLY A 659 -35.75 -49.98 21.98
C GLY A 659 -35.02 -48.66 22.12
N ILE A 660 -35.59 -47.60 21.52
CA ILE A 660 -35.01 -46.24 21.51
C ILE A 660 -35.83 -45.37 22.46
N GLY A 661 -35.18 -44.76 23.43
CA GLY A 661 -35.80 -43.72 24.29
C GLY A 661 -35.36 -42.35 23.90
N LEU A 662 -36.27 -41.45 23.59
CA LEU A 662 -36.04 -40.08 23.15
C LEU A 662 -36.26 -39.06 24.31
N GLY A 663 -35.93 -39.47 25.51
CA GLY A 663 -36.03 -38.58 26.68
C GLY A 663 -37.44 -38.15 27.03
N SER A 664 -37.66 -36.85 27.10
CA SER A 664 -38.98 -36.25 27.42
C SER A 664 -39.98 -36.24 26.30
N PHE A 665 -39.59 -36.63 25.06
CA PHE A 665 -40.46 -36.63 23.91
C PHE A 665 -41.37 -37.86 23.91
N ASN A 666 -42.69 -37.61 23.93
CA ASN A 666 -43.70 -38.65 24.13
C ASN A 666 -44.64 -38.85 22.90
N ASP A 667 -44.57 -38.02 21.88
CA ASP A 667 -45.43 -38.14 20.68
C ASP A 667 -44.80 -39.08 19.62
N ILE A 668 -44.53 -40.30 20.00
CA ILE A 668 -43.98 -41.34 19.14
C ILE A 668 -45.15 -42.25 18.70
N LYS A 669 -45.24 -42.55 17.39
CA LYS A 669 -46.28 -43.42 16.82
C LYS A 669 -45.66 -44.55 15.99
N GLU A 670 -46.46 -45.60 15.80
CA GLU A 670 -46.06 -46.68 14.88
C GLU A 670 -45.98 -46.16 13.46
N GLY A 671 -44.93 -46.50 12.75
CA GLY A 671 -44.60 -46.01 11.40
C GLY A 671 -43.72 -44.77 11.37
N ASP A 672 -43.42 -44.13 12.51
CA ASP A 672 -42.45 -43.02 12.54
C ASP A 672 -41.05 -43.56 12.21
N VAL A 673 -40.21 -42.69 11.61
CA VAL A 673 -38.79 -42.98 11.34
C VAL A 673 -37.95 -42.09 12.23
N ILE A 674 -37.02 -42.72 12.99
CA ILE A 674 -36.04 -42.03 13.81
C ILE A 674 -34.74 -42.00 13.01
N GLU A 675 -34.35 -40.82 12.53
CA GLU A 675 -33.06 -40.59 11.86
C GLU A 675 -32.06 -40.09 12.87
N THR A 676 -30.89 -40.70 12.88
CA THR A 676 -29.79 -40.33 13.79
C THR A 676 -28.66 -39.72 13.02
N PHE A 677 -28.08 -38.65 13.57
CA PHE A 677 -26.96 -37.92 12.99
C PHE A 677 -25.98 -37.49 14.06
N GLU A 678 -24.75 -37.20 13.62
CA GLU A 678 -23.67 -36.66 14.44
C GLU A 678 -23.14 -35.41 13.75
N MET A 679 -22.89 -34.36 14.53
CA MET A 679 -22.23 -33.16 14.01
C MET A 679 -20.72 -33.46 13.92
N GLN A 680 -20.21 -33.55 12.72
CA GLN A 680 -18.80 -33.78 12.47
C GLN A 680 -18.16 -32.49 11.99
N GLU A 681 -16.99 -32.17 12.54
CA GLU A 681 -16.22 -31.03 12.13
C GLU A 681 -15.73 -31.20 10.68
N LYS A 682 -16.10 -30.24 9.80
CA LYS A 682 -15.66 -30.20 8.41
C LYS A 682 -14.32 -29.49 8.32
N PRO A 683 -13.25 -30.15 7.81
CA PRO A 683 -12.02 -29.43 7.58
C PRO A 683 -12.26 -28.34 6.52
N ARG A 684 -12.05 -27.05 6.90
CA ARG A 684 -12.02 -25.93 5.97
C ARG A 684 -10.66 -25.90 5.28
N VAL A 685 -10.65 -26.00 3.95
CA VAL A 685 -9.44 -26.01 3.11
C VAL A 685 -9.13 -24.60 2.64
#